data_643417f1d6b512c609a56bfbfe86542a
#
_entry.id   643417f1d6b512c609a56bfbfe86542a
#
_cell.length_a   1.000
_cell.length_b   1.000
_cell.length_c   1.000
_cell.angle_alpha   90.00
_cell.angle_beta   90.00
_cell.angle_gamma   90.00
#
_symmetry.space_group_name_H-M   'P 1'
#
loop_
_entity.id
_entity.type
_entity.pdbx_description
1 polymer ?
#
loop_
_entity_poly.entity_id
_entity_poly.type
_entity_poly.pdbx_seq_one_letter_code
_entity_poly.pdbx_strand_id
1 'polypeptide(L)'
;MPYSVEVKETAKRLYLRRCKPREIQAQLKLPNVRIVYYWIARGGWDEMLTDEEPVTAVSRRITLLLEKQGTLAKGELDELDRLTTIRERLLKQSAKPAHPAASEAQPERGEGGEGQRGGRRNKGERGEQRREKKPKNDVTGLTEVDFLEKFTSKMFGYQLELFEAKQNPLTARIRNILKSRQVGLTYYFAAEAFMDAVLTGDNQMFLSASRAQSEIFRSYIIAFAAEWFGLQLTGNPIVLSKDGKPWAELRFLSTNSSTAQGHHGHVYIDEYFWIRDFEKLNNLAGAMASHKKWRKTYFSTPSAVTHQAYPFWTGEEFRNSKRGKKLGQDWPSEAAIHKGALCPDGQWRKKITIEDAAAGGCDLFDIDRLRLENDEDRFDQLYMCKFIDSTQSVFTLADLERCYSDQSLWADYDPDPKAERPFGNSPVWLGYDPSRTRDDATCVVVAPPLEPGARFRILEKHSWRGHSFTYQAAQVKKLCERFNVQHIGIDITGVGYGVFDLVRDFFPRATPIHYSLETKNTLVLKAQDTIQGSRIEWDAGWNDIAAAFLTIKRGATASGQITYSASRTDATGHADVAWAVMHALAHEPLNTNKRRRSRYSTLEQGSHGRANAATSGATIQARACLHVRGTGIGTGQQHGRVPGRVRQRRRAHLHAPGVTHRAGQAATRERAPRRHSQVQAQPVAA
;
A
#
# COMPACT_ATOMS: atom_id res chain seq x y z
N MET A 1 27.61 35.21 -0.78
CA MET A 1 28.55 34.96 -1.89
C MET A 1 28.32 33.53 -2.39
N PRO A 2 28.23 33.27 -3.69
CA PRO A 2 28.13 31.90 -4.18
C PRO A 2 29.50 31.22 -3.93
N TYR A 3 29.47 30.03 -3.34
CA TYR A 3 30.62 29.18 -3.18
C TYR A 3 31.22 28.83 -4.54
N SER A 4 32.54 28.73 -4.62
CA SER A 4 33.23 28.38 -5.86
C SER A 4 32.80 27.00 -6.37
N VAL A 5 32.85 26.80 -7.66
CA VAL A 5 32.51 25.51 -8.30
C VAL A 5 33.41 24.39 -7.73
N GLU A 6 34.67 24.69 -7.45
CA GLU A 6 35.63 23.74 -6.90
C GLU A 6 35.25 23.21 -5.50
N VAL A 7 34.76 24.09 -4.60
CA VAL A 7 34.29 23.70 -3.27
C VAL A 7 33.08 22.79 -3.38
N LYS A 8 32.18 23.07 -4.32
CA LYS A 8 30.99 22.27 -4.54
C LYS A 8 31.31 20.91 -5.16
N GLU A 9 32.22 20.85 -6.12
CA GLU A 9 32.73 19.60 -6.69
C GLU A 9 33.51 18.76 -5.68
N THR A 10 34.26 19.38 -4.79
CA THR A 10 34.94 18.70 -3.70
C THR A 10 33.93 18.12 -2.70
N ALA A 11 32.89 18.90 -2.34
CA ALA A 11 31.80 18.40 -1.50
C ALA A 11 31.08 17.20 -2.14
N LYS A 12 30.84 17.25 -3.46
CA LYS A 12 30.23 16.14 -4.22
C LYS A 12 31.12 14.89 -4.18
N ARG A 13 32.43 15.03 -4.45
CA ARG A 13 33.38 13.90 -4.38
C ARG A 13 33.40 13.25 -3.00
N LEU A 14 33.41 14.04 -1.94
CA LEU A 14 33.37 13.55 -0.57
C LEU A 14 32.05 12.84 -0.27
N TYR A 15 30.91 13.37 -0.75
CA TYR A 15 29.62 12.74 -0.58
C TYR A 15 29.52 11.40 -1.31
N LEU A 16 29.98 11.33 -2.54
CA LEU A 16 30.03 10.07 -3.31
C LEU A 16 31.00 9.05 -2.70
N ARG A 17 31.95 9.49 -1.86
CA ARG A 17 32.76 8.61 -1.00
C ARG A 17 32.08 8.23 0.33
N ARG A 18 30.79 8.50 0.47
CA ARG A 18 29.99 8.19 1.69
C ARG A 18 30.42 8.98 2.94
N CYS A 19 31.09 10.13 2.81
CA CYS A 19 31.31 11.05 3.93
C CYS A 19 29.98 11.66 4.38
N LYS A 20 29.77 11.73 5.69
CA LYS A 20 28.53 12.33 6.24
C LYS A 20 28.49 13.84 5.96
N PRO A 21 27.32 14.45 5.72
CA PRO A 21 27.21 15.88 5.43
C PRO A 21 27.86 16.79 6.49
N ARG A 22 27.87 16.40 7.76
CA ARG A 22 28.53 17.12 8.85
C ARG A 22 30.05 17.05 8.74
N GLU A 23 30.63 15.95 8.28
CA GLU A 23 32.05 15.78 8.05
C GLU A 23 32.50 16.62 6.86
N ILE A 24 31.72 16.63 5.79
CA ILE A 24 31.96 17.49 4.62
C ILE A 24 31.92 18.96 5.01
N GLN A 25 30.95 19.35 5.85
CA GLN A 25 30.88 20.71 6.37
C GLN A 25 32.11 21.09 7.17
N ALA A 26 32.58 20.21 8.07
CA ALA A 26 33.76 20.45 8.89
C ALA A 26 35.04 20.51 8.05
N GLN A 27 35.23 19.59 7.10
CA GLN A 27 36.39 19.47 6.25
C GLN A 27 36.54 20.67 5.29
N LEU A 28 35.43 21.15 4.75
CA LEU A 28 35.39 22.31 3.86
C LEU A 28 35.14 23.63 4.59
N LYS A 29 35.17 23.62 5.93
CA LYS A 29 34.94 24.78 6.81
C LYS A 29 33.70 25.61 6.41
N LEU A 30 32.60 24.91 6.05
CA LEU A 30 31.36 25.58 5.66
C LEU A 30 30.62 26.07 6.90
N PRO A 31 29.99 27.26 6.85
CA PRO A 31 29.33 27.84 8.01
C PRO A 31 28.10 27.06 8.50
N ASN A 32 27.48 26.28 7.63
CA ASN A 32 26.30 25.52 7.99
C ASN A 32 26.17 24.23 7.16
N VAL A 33 25.84 23.11 7.82
CA VAL A 33 25.63 21.80 7.19
C VAL A 33 24.44 21.80 6.19
N ARG A 34 23.46 22.70 6.38
CA ARG A 34 22.32 22.84 5.45
C ARG A 34 22.75 23.14 4.01
N ILE A 35 23.90 23.77 3.84
CA ILE A 35 24.46 24.07 2.52
C ILE A 35 24.82 22.77 1.79
N VAL A 36 25.38 21.79 2.50
CA VAL A 36 25.72 20.47 1.93
C VAL A 36 24.45 19.73 1.55
N TYR A 37 23.43 19.69 2.42
CA TYR A 37 22.12 19.10 2.10
C TYR A 37 21.44 19.76 0.90
N TYR A 38 21.52 21.09 0.82
CA TYR A 38 21.01 21.82 -0.34
C TYR A 38 21.71 21.41 -1.65
N TRP A 39 23.03 21.23 -1.61
CA TRP A 39 23.79 20.80 -2.78
C TRP A 39 23.49 19.35 -3.17
N ILE A 40 23.33 18.45 -2.19
CA ILE A 40 22.93 17.07 -2.41
C ILE A 40 21.57 17.02 -3.13
N ALA A 41 20.56 17.68 -2.58
CA ALA A 41 19.21 17.69 -3.14
C ALA A 41 19.15 18.33 -4.54
N ARG A 42 19.81 19.48 -4.73
CA ARG A 42 19.81 20.19 -6.01
C ARG A 42 20.68 19.53 -7.08
N GLY A 43 21.70 18.82 -6.67
CA GLY A 43 22.64 18.14 -7.56
C GLY A 43 22.27 16.69 -7.86
N GLY A 44 21.23 16.14 -7.23
CA GLY A 44 20.85 14.72 -7.38
C GLY A 44 21.98 13.77 -6.94
N TRP A 45 22.77 14.13 -5.90
CA TRP A 45 23.92 13.32 -5.53
C TRP A 45 23.55 11.98 -4.92
N ASP A 46 22.36 11.85 -4.34
CA ASP A 46 21.82 10.58 -3.85
C ASP A 46 21.61 9.58 -5.00
N GLU A 47 21.16 10.06 -6.16
CA GLU A 47 20.95 9.26 -7.36
C GLU A 47 22.27 8.78 -8.00
N MET A 48 23.37 9.44 -7.67
CA MET A 48 24.73 9.09 -8.15
C MET A 48 25.44 8.10 -7.23
N LEU A 49 24.88 7.80 -6.05
CA LEU A 49 25.40 6.78 -5.16
C LEU A 49 25.07 5.40 -5.74
N THR A 50 26.05 4.76 -6.36
CA THR A 50 25.92 3.37 -6.82
C THR A 50 25.68 2.44 -5.63
N ASP A 51 24.83 1.43 -5.79
CA ASP A 51 24.63 0.33 -4.83
C ASP A 51 25.92 -0.49 -4.74
N GLU A 52 26.79 -0.12 -3.81
CA GLU A 52 27.97 -0.92 -3.50
C GLU A 52 27.59 -2.12 -2.65
N GLU A 53 28.26 -3.26 -2.86
CA GLU A 53 28.14 -4.39 -1.95
C GLU A 53 28.40 -3.93 -0.50
N PRO A 54 27.56 -4.38 0.47
CA PRO A 54 27.66 -3.94 1.86
C PRO A 54 29.06 -4.06 2.46
N VAL A 55 29.83 -5.09 2.09
CA VAL A 55 31.22 -5.30 2.52
C VAL A 55 32.14 -4.16 2.02
N THR A 56 31.99 -3.75 0.77
CA THR A 56 32.78 -2.69 0.16
C THR A 56 32.48 -1.33 0.77
N ALA A 57 31.20 -1.02 1.00
CA ALA A 57 30.76 0.21 1.64
C ALA A 57 31.30 0.35 3.07
N VAL A 58 31.20 -0.74 3.86
CA VAL A 58 31.73 -0.80 5.23
C VAL A 58 33.27 -0.68 5.25
N SER A 59 33.96 -1.40 4.35
CA SER A 59 35.44 -1.33 4.25
C SER A 59 35.91 0.07 3.91
N ARG A 60 35.25 0.76 2.97
CA ARG A 60 35.58 2.14 2.60
C ARG A 60 35.39 3.12 3.77
N ARG A 61 34.32 2.94 4.56
CA ARG A 61 34.09 3.77 5.76
C ARG A 61 35.16 3.56 6.83
N ILE A 62 35.59 2.32 7.04
CA ILE A 62 36.73 1.98 7.91
C ILE A 62 37.99 2.69 7.45
N THR A 63 38.31 2.61 6.16
CA THR A 63 39.51 3.29 5.58
C THR A 63 39.47 4.81 5.82
N LEU A 64 38.30 5.44 5.59
CA LEU A 64 38.15 6.90 5.82
C LEU A 64 38.33 7.31 7.29
N LEU A 65 37.98 6.45 8.24
CA LEU A 65 38.22 6.71 9.66
C LEU A 65 39.70 6.55 10.00
N LEU A 66 40.40 5.57 9.40
CA LEU A 66 41.83 5.31 9.62
C LEU A 66 42.74 6.33 8.94
N GLU A 67 42.35 6.91 7.80
CA GLU A 67 43.12 7.95 7.07
C GLU A 67 42.99 9.35 7.69
N LYS A 68 42.16 9.51 8.72
CA LYS A 68 41.96 10.79 9.39
C LYS A 68 43.23 11.18 10.16
N GLN A 69 43.79 12.33 9.80
CA GLN A 69 44.95 12.89 10.53
C GLN A 69 44.56 13.34 11.93
N GLY A 70 45.13 12.73 12.97
CA GLY A 70 44.92 13.05 14.38
C GLY A 70 44.30 11.89 15.18
N THR A 71 44.18 12.08 16.49
CA THR A 71 43.51 11.07 17.37
C THR A 71 42.02 11.02 17.12
N LEU A 72 41.49 9.82 16.91
CA LEU A 72 40.05 9.58 16.76
C LEU A 72 39.32 9.93 18.08
N ALA A 73 38.21 10.64 17.98
CA ALA A 73 37.31 10.88 19.11
C ALA A 73 36.66 9.57 19.59
N LYS A 74 36.28 9.50 20.87
CA LYS A 74 35.65 8.29 21.46
C LYS A 74 34.50 7.74 20.61
N GLY A 75 33.63 8.62 20.08
CA GLY A 75 32.50 8.17 19.23
C GLY A 75 32.96 7.64 17.85
N GLU A 76 34.13 8.03 17.35
CA GLU A 76 34.71 7.53 16.10
C GLU A 76 35.42 6.18 16.31
N LEU A 77 36.01 5.97 17.48
CA LEU A 77 36.51 4.66 17.91
C LEU A 77 35.38 3.64 18.07
N ASP A 78 34.29 4.04 18.72
CA ASP A 78 33.10 3.20 18.86
C ASP A 78 32.46 2.90 17.48
N GLU A 79 32.48 3.84 16.53
CA GLU A 79 32.01 3.62 15.15
C GLU A 79 32.93 2.64 14.41
N LEU A 80 34.25 2.78 14.55
CA LEU A 80 35.25 1.90 13.94
C LEU A 80 35.10 0.45 14.42
N ASP A 81 34.93 0.24 15.71
CA ASP A 81 34.73 -1.09 16.30
C ASP A 81 33.45 -1.75 15.79
N ARG A 82 32.36 -1.00 15.75
CA ARG A 82 31.08 -1.49 15.18
C ARG A 82 31.22 -1.86 13.71
N LEU A 83 31.83 -1.01 12.91
CA LEU A 83 32.02 -1.26 11.47
C LEU A 83 32.93 -2.45 11.22
N THR A 84 33.97 -2.66 12.04
CA THR A 84 34.85 -3.83 11.97
C THR A 84 34.08 -5.10 12.29
N THR A 85 33.24 -5.08 13.32
CA THR A 85 32.36 -6.19 13.68
C THR A 85 31.33 -6.52 12.56
N ILE A 86 30.74 -5.49 11.96
CA ILE A 86 29.80 -5.68 10.85
C ILE A 86 30.53 -6.27 9.64
N ARG A 87 31.71 -5.78 9.30
CA ARG A 87 32.52 -6.30 8.19
C ARG A 87 32.88 -7.78 8.39
N GLU A 88 33.28 -8.17 9.59
CA GLU A 88 33.55 -9.59 9.91
C GLU A 88 32.32 -10.49 9.76
N ARG A 89 31.14 -10.01 10.22
CA ARG A 89 29.85 -10.73 10.04
C ARG A 89 29.50 -10.90 8.58
N LEU A 90 29.61 -9.85 7.78
CA LEU A 90 29.33 -9.89 6.35
C LEU A 90 30.28 -10.83 5.61
N LEU A 91 31.58 -10.82 5.95
CA LEU A 91 32.56 -11.76 5.39
C LEU A 91 32.30 -13.22 5.82
N LYS A 92 31.84 -13.45 7.05
CA LYS A 92 31.45 -14.80 7.52
C LYS A 92 30.15 -15.28 6.86
N GLN A 93 29.22 -14.39 6.53
CA GLN A 93 28.01 -14.72 5.79
C GLN A 93 28.30 -15.05 4.32
N SER A 94 29.24 -14.34 3.69
CA SER A 94 29.68 -14.63 2.32
C SER A 94 30.55 -15.90 2.20
N ALA A 95 31.09 -16.38 3.31
CA ALA A 95 31.99 -17.55 3.37
C ALA A 95 31.28 -18.86 3.77
N LYS A 96 29.96 -18.88 4.09
CA LYS A 96 29.24 -20.12 4.41
C LYS A 96 28.76 -20.81 3.15
N PRO A 97 29.24 -22.04 2.83
CA PRO A 97 28.58 -22.90 1.87
C PRO A 97 27.27 -23.42 2.44
N ALA A 98 26.22 -23.44 1.63
CA ALA A 98 24.95 -24.03 1.96
C ALA A 98 25.09 -25.51 2.36
N HIS A 99 24.65 -25.87 3.56
CA HIS A 99 24.54 -27.25 4.01
C HIS A 99 23.19 -27.85 3.60
N PRO A 100 23.15 -29.08 3.08
CA PRO A 100 21.92 -29.86 3.00
C PRO A 100 21.62 -30.52 4.35
N ALA A 101 20.33 -30.59 4.64
CA ALA A 101 19.80 -31.30 5.81
C ALA A 101 20.01 -32.80 5.67
N ALA A 102 20.45 -33.48 6.74
CA ALA A 102 19.90 -34.76 7.19
C ALA A 102 20.58 -35.30 8.44
N SER A 103 19.74 -35.67 9.36
CA SER A 103 19.73 -36.82 10.31
C SER A 103 20.70 -36.88 11.47
N GLU A 104 20.04 -37.07 12.59
CA GLU A 104 20.50 -37.40 13.94
C GLU A 104 21.43 -38.60 14.04
N ALA A 105 22.47 -38.49 14.84
CA ALA A 105 22.90 -39.51 15.84
C ALA A 105 24.01 -38.94 16.70
N GLN A 106 23.80 -38.97 18.00
CA GLN A 106 24.78 -38.81 19.10
C GLN A 106 25.29 -40.21 19.51
N PRO A 107 26.17 -40.28 20.52
CA PRO A 107 27.54 -39.79 20.69
C PRO A 107 28.52 -40.93 20.96
N GLU A 108 29.82 -40.65 21.09
CA GLU A 108 30.64 -41.20 22.18
C GLU A 108 32.04 -40.56 22.25
N ARG A 109 32.48 -40.41 23.50
CA ARG A 109 33.77 -39.87 23.94
C ARG A 109 34.92 -40.85 23.67
N GLY A 110 36.12 -40.35 23.40
CA GLY A 110 37.36 -41.09 23.48
C GLY A 110 38.56 -40.15 23.43
N GLU A 111 39.29 -40.14 24.51
CA GLU A 111 40.51 -39.39 24.80
C GLU A 111 41.75 -39.88 24.02
N GLY A 112 42.67 -38.95 23.79
CA GLY A 112 44.09 -39.22 23.93
C GLY A 112 44.93 -39.41 22.67
N GLY A 113 46.03 -38.65 22.59
CA GLY A 113 47.21 -39.11 21.88
C GLY A 113 47.98 -38.08 21.07
N GLU A 114 49.04 -37.59 21.64
CA GLU A 114 50.13 -36.79 21.05
C GLU A 114 50.85 -37.49 19.89
N GLY A 115 51.40 -36.72 19.00
CA GLY A 115 52.68 -37.12 18.44
C GLY A 115 52.96 -37.00 16.94
N GLN A 116 53.86 -36.12 16.64
CA GLN A 116 54.94 -36.20 15.66
C GLN A 116 54.78 -35.93 14.15
N ARG A 117 55.46 -34.93 13.78
CA ARG A 117 56.25 -34.54 12.60
C ARG A 117 56.50 -35.61 11.50
N GLY A 118 56.39 -35.14 10.26
CA GLY A 118 57.36 -35.43 9.25
C GLY A 118 56.82 -36.06 7.94
N GLY A 119 57.08 -35.44 6.84
CA GLY A 119 57.06 -36.15 5.55
C GLY A 119 56.55 -35.35 4.35
N ARG A 120 57.48 -34.65 3.68
CA ARG A 120 57.34 -34.23 2.25
C ARG A 120 57.09 -35.46 1.41
N ARG A 121 56.05 -35.45 0.59
CA ARG A 121 56.11 -36.16 -0.71
C ARG A 121 55.04 -35.71 -1.73
N ASN A 122 55.57 -35.27 -2.84
CA ASN A 122 55.13 -35.37 -4.25
C ASN A 122 53.73 -34.91 -4.68
N LYS A 123 53.76 -33.91 -5.58
CA LYS A 123 52.82 -33.60 -6.64
C LYS A 123 52.36 -34.86 -7.35
N GLY A 124 51.09 -35.14 -7.26
CA GLY A 124 50.36 -35.97 -8.24
C GLY A 124 49.29 -35.10 -8.84
N GLU A 125 49.40 -34.91 -10.15
CA GLU A 125 48.37 -34.25 -10.97
C GLU A 125 47.07 -35.04 -10.84
N ARG A 126 46.10 -34.47 -10.10
CA ARG A 126 44.66 -34.79 -10.25
C ARG A 126 44.05 -33.57 -10.89
N GLY A 127 43.68 -33.73 -12.15
CA GLY A 127 42.85 -32.79 -12.90
C GLY A 127 41.60 -32.48 -12.07
N GLU A 128 41.57 -31.33 -11.42
CA GLU A 128 40.36 -30.72 -10.95
C GLU A 128 39.53 -30.38 -12.17
N GLN A 129 38.55 -31.22 -12.49
CA GLN A 129 37.40 -30.77 -13.30
C GLN A 129 36.77 -29.63 -12.51
N ARG A 130 37.15 -28.41 -12.84
CA ARG A 130 36.49 -27.18 -12.47
C ARG A 130 35.05 -27.30 -12.95
N ARG A 131 34.13 -27.75 -12.08
CA ARG A 131 32.71 -27.63 -12.35
C ARG A 131 32.46 -26.13 -12.57
N GLU A 132 32.28 -25.76 -13.82
CA GLU A 132 31.85 -24.45 -14.23
C GLU A 132 30.59 -24.13 -13.41
N LYS A 133 30.67 -23.10 -12.53
CA LYS A 133 29.49 -22.60 -11.86
C LYS A 133 28.56 -22.10 -12.94
N LYS A 134 27.42 -22.75 -13.15
CA LYS A 134 26.38 -22.23 -14.03
C LYS A 134 26.16 -20.75 -13.74
N PRO A 135 26.14 -19.89 -14.75
CA PRO A 135 25.90 -18.46 -14.55
C PRO A 135 24.57 -18.28 -13.82
N LYS A 136 24.52 -17.30 -12.91
CA LYS A 136 23.29 -16.97 -12.16
C LYS A 136 22.22 -16.50 -13.14
N ASN A 137 20.95 -16.88 -12.90
CA ASN A 137 19.78 -16.51 -13.71
C ASN A 137 19.89 -16.99 -15.19
N ASP A 138 20.63 -18.05 -15.46
CA ASP A 138 20.82 -18.56 -16.80
C ASP A 138 19.62 -19.38 -17.26
N VAL A 139 18.98 -18.92 -18.33
CA VAL A 139 17.82 -19.55 -18.96
C VAL A 139 18.18 -20.22 -20.30
N THR A 140 19.47 -20.39 -20.58
CA THR A 140 19.95 -21.06 -21.79
C THR A 140 19.36 -22.48 -21.89
N GLY A 141 18.84 -22.85 -23.06
CA GLY A 141 18.26 -24.15 -23.32
C GLY A 141 16.78 -24.31 -22.97
N LEU A 142 16.15 -23.31 -22.29
CA LEU A 142 14.70 -23.35 -22.10
C LEU A 142 13.95 -22.97 -23.36
N THR A 143 12.94 -23.78 -23.70
CA THR A 143 12.14 -23.68 -24.92
C THR A 143 10.65 -23.51 -24.60
N GLU A 144 9.84 -23.19 -25.59
CA GLU A 144 8.38 -23.10 -25.45
C GLU A 144 7.76 -24.43 -24.98
N VAL A 145 8.31 -25.57 -25.42
CA VAL A 145 7.82 -26.92 -25.05
C VAL A 145 7.90 -27.13 -23.53
N ASP A 146 8.98 -26.66 -22.91
CA ASP A 146 9.15 -26.77 -21.44
C ASP A 146 8.08 -26.04 -20.69
N PHE A 147 7.63 -24.88 -21.18
CA PHE A 147 6.53 -24.12 -20.60
C PHE A 147 5.16 -24.72 -20.92
N LEU A 148 4.97 -25.34 -22.09
CA LEU A 148 3.70 -25.99 -22.42
C LEU A 148 3.36 -27.06 -21.41
N GLU A 149 4.30 -27.89 -21.01
CA GLU A 149 4.09 -28.96 -20.03
C GLU A 149 3.85 -28.41 -18.62
N LYS A 150 4.62 -27.41 -18.18
CA LYS A 150 4.62 -26.93 -16.81
C LYS A 150 3.54 -25.87 -16.52
N PHE A 151 3.17 -25.09 -17.52
CA PHE A 151 2.28 -23.94 -17.37
C PHE A 151 1.03 -24.04 -18.24
N THR A 152 1.17 -24.10 -19.56
CA THR A 152 0.04 -23.92 -20.48
C THR A 152 -1.00 -25.05 -20.36
N SER A 153 -0.55 -26.29 -20.16
CA SER A 153 -1.45 -27.46 -19.98
C SER A 153 -2.23 -27.44 -18.66
N LYS A 154 -1.85 -26.58 -17.72
CA LYS A 154 -2.47 -26.47 -16.38
C LYS A 154 -3.34 -25.23 -16.24
N MET A 155 -3.54 -24.46 -17.29
CA MET A 155 -4.39 -23.28 -17.29
C MET A 155 -5.85 -23.64 -17.11
N PHE A 156 -6.55 -22.90 -16.27
CA PHE A 156 -8.01 -22.89 -16.27
C PHE A 156 -8.55 -22.23 -17.54
N GLY A 157 -9.81 -22.53 -17.91
CA GLY A 157 -10.41 -22.03 -19.14
C GLY A 157 -10.32 -20.52 -19.31
N TYR A 158 -10.62 -19.76 -18.27
CA TYR A 158 -10.50 -18.28 -18.30
C TYR A 158 -9.04 -17.79 -18.45
N GLN A 159 -8.05 -18.54 -17.95
CA GLN A 159 -6.63 -18.23 -18.14
C GLN A 159 -6.17 -18.52 -19.58
N LEU A 160 -6.70 -19.61 -20.16
CA LEU A 160 -6.46 -19.94 -21.56
C LEU A 160 -6.98 -18.85 -22.49
N GLU A 161 -8.20 -18.32 -22.23
CA GLU A 161 -8.73 -17.20 -23.00
C GLU A 161 -7.86 -15.92 -22.90
N LEU A 162 -7.24 -15.66 -21.73
CA LEU A 162 -6.28 -14.56 -21.58
C LEU A 162 -4.99 -14.81 -22.38
N PHE A 163 -4.55 -16.08 -22.42
CA PHE A 163 -3.38 -16.48 -23.20
C PHE A 163 -3.65 -16.35 -24.70
N GLU A 164 -4.79 -16.79 -25.19
CA GLU A 164 -5.22 -16.61 -26.57
C GLU A 164 -5.34 -15.14 -26.96
N ALA A 165 -5.91 -14.31 -26.07
CA ALA A 165 -5.97 -12.85 -26.28
C ALA A 165 -4.58 -12.21 -26.38
N LYS A 166 -3.56 -12.76 -25.70
CA LYS A 166 -2.16 -12.34 -25.83
C LYS A 166 -1.57 -12.72 -27.17
N GLN A 167 -1.93 -13.88 -27.73
CA GLN A 167 -1.42 -14.37 -29.02
C GLN A 167 -2.06 -13.62 -30.21
N ASN A 168 -3.26 -13.10 -30.04
CA ASN A 168 -3.97 -12.38 -31.11
C ASN A 168 -3.45 -10.95 -31.26
N PRO A 169 -2.87 -10.54 -32.41
CA PRO A 169 -2.30 -9.21 -32.62
C PRO A 169 -3.29 -8.06 -32.42
N LEU A 170 -4.60 -8.30 -32.57
CA LEU A 170 -5.63 -7.28 -32.41
C LEU A 170 -5.92 -6.98 -30.95
N THR A 171 -5.81 -7.98 -30.07
CA THR A 171 -6.17 -7.89 -28.64
C THR A 171 -4.96 -7.79 -27.72
N ALA A 172 -3.78 -8.23 -28.19
CA ALA A 172 -2.56 -8.34 -27.38
C ALA A 172 -2.04 -7.00 -26.83
N ARG A 173 -2.25 -5.89 -27.56
CA ARG A 173 -1.58 -4.62 -27.29
C ARG A 173 -1.97 -4.01 -25.94
N ILE A 174 -3.27 -3.99 -25.63
CA ILE A 174 -3.79 -3.48 -24.36
C ILE A 174 -4.90 -4.43 -23.91
N ARG A 175 -4.64 -5.15 -22.81
CA ARG A 175 -5.60 -6.02 -22.16
C ARG A 175 -6.03 -5.38 -20.84
N ASN A 176 -7.33 -5.29 -20.60
CA ASN A 176 -7.90 -4.67 -19.41
C ASN A 176 -8.93 -5.61 -18.79
N ILE A 177 -8.60 -6.16 -17.64
CA ILE A 177 -9.33 -7.27 -17.01
C ILE A 177 -9.89 -6.83 -15.66
N LEU A 178 -11.22 -6.92 -15.52
CA LEU A 178 -11.90 -6.82 -14.24
C LEU A 178 -12.08 -8.22 -13.68
N LYS A 179 -11.52 -8.49 -12.51
CA LYS A 179 -11.40 -9.83 -11.96
C LYS A 179 -12.04 -9.99 -10.59
N SER A 180 -12.55 -11.19 -10.33
CA SER A 180 -12.86 -11.65 -8.99
C SER A 180 -11.61 -11.72 -8.11
N ARG A 181 -11.79 -11.65 -6.81
CA ARG A 181 -10.74 -11.87 -5.83
C ARG A 181 -10.25 -13.32 -5.87
N GLN A 182 -8.95 -13.52 -5.67
CA GLN A 182 -8.27 -14.83 -5.54
C GLN A 182 -8.35 -15.79 -6.75
N VAL A 183 -8.85 -15.37 -7.90
CA VAL A 183 -8.86 -16.22 -9.13
C VAL A 183 -7.48 -16.42 -9.77
N GLY A 184 -6.40 -16.20 -9.03
CA GLY A 184 -5.04 -16.57 -9.44
C GLY A 184 -4.45 -15.74 -10.59
N LEU A 185 -4.98 -14.54 -10.91
CA LEU A 185 -4.46 -13.77 -12.05
C LEU A 185 -3.06 -13.19 -11.80
N THR A 186 -2.71 -12.82 -10.58
CA THR A 186 -1.34 -12.41 -10.26
C THR A 186 -0.34 -13.55 -10.50
N TYR A 187 -0.71 -14.78 -10.10
CA TYR A 187 0.06 -16.01 -10.39
C TYR A 187 0.17 -16.25 -11.90
N TYR A 188 -0.95 -16.19 -12.60
CA TYR A 188 -1.01 -16.39 -14.06
C TYR A 188 -0.12 -15.38 -14.80
N PHE A 189 -0.26 -14.08 -14.50
CA PHE A 189 0.55 -13.05 -15.18
C PHE A 189 2.03 -13.09 -14.81
N ALA A 190 2.38 -13.55 -13.61
CA ALA A 190 3.77 -13.83 -13.26
C ALA A 190 4.37 -14.95 -14.15
N ALA A 191 3.62 -16.04 -14.36
CA ALA A 191 4.03 -17.14 -15.21
C ALA A 191 4.08 -16.74 -16.69
N GLU A 192 3.06 -16.02 -17.18
CA GLU A 192 3.01 -15.49 -18.55
C GLU A 192 4.21 -14.58 -18.83
N ALA A 193 4.53 -13.68 -17.91
CA ALA A 193 5.64 -12.74 -18.06
C ALA A 193 7.00 -13.45 -17.99
N PHE A 194 7.14 -14.45 -17.11
CA PHE A 194 8.37 -15.26 -17.04
C PHE A 194 8.62 -16.04 -18.32
N MET A 195 7.59 -16.75 -18.83
CA MET A 195 7.66 -17.43 -20.12
C MET A 195 8.06 -16.47 -21.24
N ASP A 196 7.40 -15.30 -21.31
CA ASP A 196 7.65 -14.30 -22.33
C ASP A 196 9.10 -13.78 -22.28
N ALA A 197 9.59 -13.44 -21.07
CA ALA A 197 10.97 -12.98 -20.86
C ALA A 197 12.01 -14.04 -21.30
N VAL A 198 11.76 -15.31 -20.99
CA VAL A 198 12.67 -16.42 -21.35
C VAL A 198 12.69 -16.64 -22.87
N LEU A 199 11.53 -16.64 -23.51
CA LEU A 199 11.42 -16.96 -24.93
C LEU A 199 11.82 -15.81 -25.83
N THR A 200 11.44 -14.57 -25.50
CA THR A 200 11.61 -13.41 -26.39
C THR A 200 12.79 -12.50 -26.03
N GLY A 201 13.25 -12.53 -24.78
CA GLY A 201 14.22 -11.56 -24.26
C GLY A 201 13.63 -10.19 -23.97
N ASP A 202 12.32 -10.05 -23.98
CA ASP A 202 11.63 -8.79 -23.74
C ASP A 202 11.53 -8.51 -22.24
N ASN A 203 11.82 -7.27 -21.83
CA ASN A 203 11.73 -6.83 -20.45
C ASN A 203 10.29 -6.84 -19.94
N GLN A 204 10.11 -7.17 -18.65
CA GLN A 204 8.82 -7.25 -17.99
C GLN A 204 8.78 -6.30 -16.80
N MET A 205 7.79 -5.41 -16.76
CA MET A 205 7.63 -4.37 -15.76
C MET A 205 6.35 -4.60 -14.99
N PHE A 206 6.46 -4.79 -13.69
CA PHE A 206 5.32 -4.99 -12.79
C PHE A 206 5.10 -3.74 -11.96
N LEU A 207 3.90 -3.18 -12.05
CA LEU A 207 3.47 -1.99 -11.30
C LEU A 207 2.33 -2.37 -10.36
N SER A 208 2.45 -2.03 -9.09
CA SER A 208 1.42 -2.24 -8.06
C SER A 208 1.35 -1.04 -7.12
N ALA A 209 0.31 -0.97 -6.30
CA ALA A 209 0.11 0.14 -5.38
C ALA A 209 1.24 0.27 -4.35
N SER A 210 1.76 -0.86 -3.87
CA SER A 210 2.91 -0.91 -2.97
C SER A 210 4.00 -1.84 -3.49
N ARG A 211 5.21 -1.68 -2.94
CA ARG A 211 6.34 -2.55 -3.26
C ARG A 211 6.06 -3.99 -2.80
N ALA A 212 5.44 -4.17 -1.66
CA ALA A 212 5.08 -5.50 -1.15
C ALA A 212 4.21 -6.28 -2.14
N GLN A 213 3.24 -5.62 -2.78
CA GLN A 213 2.42 -6.24 -3.83
C GLN A 213 3.24 -6.61 -5.08
N SER A 214 4.13 -5.74 -5.54
CA SER A 214 4.96 -6.05 -6.71
C SER A 214 5.97 -7.17 -6.43
N GLU A 215 6.46 -7.32 -5.21
CA GLU A 215 7.33 -8.43 -4.79
C GLU A 215 6.61 -9.81 -4.81
N ILE A 216 5.27 -9.85 -4.77
CA ILE A 216 4.52 -11.09 -4.97
C ILE A 216 4.80 -11.69 -6.36
N PHE A 217 4.83 -10.87 -7.41
CA PHE A 217 5.23 -11.34 -8.75
C PHE A 217 6.62 -11.93 -8.75
N ARG A 218 7.55 -11.24 -8.08
CA ARG A 218 8.93 -11.69 -7.96
C ARG A 218 9.03 -13.04 -7.27
N SER A 219 8.30 -13.23 -6.17
CA SER A 219 8.29 -14.49 -5.43
C SER A 219 7.72 -15.63 -6.25
N TYR A 220 6.64 -15.40 -7.01
CA TYR A 220 6.10 -16.41 -7.92
C TYR A 220 7.11 -16.77 -9.03
N ILE A 221 7.74 -15.80 -9.66
CA ILE A 221 8.72 -16.05 -10.73
C ILE A 221 9.92 -16.85 -10.21
N ILE A 222 10.42 -16.52 -9.01
CA ILE A 222 11.51 -17.30 -8.37
C ILE A 222 11.05 -18.72 -8.07
N ALA A 223 9.81 -18.90 -7.57
CA ALA A 223 9.25 -20.21 -7.29
C ALA A 223 9.09 -21.03 -8.58
N PHE A 224 8.56 -20.46 -9.67
CA PHE A 224 8.43 -21.14 -10.97
C PHE A 224 9.78 -21.59 -11.53
N ALA A 225 10.78 -20.71 -11.50
CA ALA A 225 12.11 -21.03 -11.98
C ALA A 225 12.73 -22.21 -11.19
N ALA A 226 12.53 -22.22 -9.87
CA ALA A 226 13.03 -23.30 -9.00
C ALA A 226 12.24 -24.60 -9.19
N GLU A 227 10.90 -24.53 -9.18
CA GLU A 227 10.03 -25.71 -9.23
C GLU A 227 10.02 -26.37 -10.63
N TRP A 228 9.91 -25.55 -11.67
CA TRP A 228 9.76 -26.07 -13.04
C TRP A 228 11.08 -26.47 -13.68
N PHE A 229 12.15 -25.72 -13.38
CA PHE A 229 13.42 -25.85 -14.11
C PHE A 229 14.65 -26.05 -13.21
N GLY A 230 14.47 -26.09 -11.88
CA GLY A 230 15.58 -26.19 -10.93
C GLY A 230 16.53 -24.99 -10.96
N LEU A 231 16.09 -23.85 -11.45
CA LEU A 231 16.88 -22.63 -11.57
C LEU A 231 16.74 -21.75 -10.32
N GLN A 232 17.85 -21.20 -9.86
CA GLN A 232 17.87 -20.23 -8.77
C GLN A 232 17.99 -18.83 -9.34
N LEU A 233 16.85 -18.09 -9.38
CA LEU A 233 16.84 -16.70 -9.76
C LEU A 233 17.14 -15.81 -8.56
N THR A 234 17.96 -14.78 -8.78
CA THR A 234 18.38 -13.82 -7.74
C THR A 234 18.41 -12.42 -8.32
N GLY A 235 18.38 -11.42 -7.39
CA GLY A 235 18.43 -10.01 -7.75
C GLY A 235 17.07 -9.32 -7.70
N ASN A 236 17.11 -8.00 -7.65
CA ASN A 236 15.97 -7.10 -7.82
C ASN A 236 16.52 -5.79 -8.44
N PRO A 237 16.37 -5.60 -9.77
CA PRO A 237 15.65 -6.44 -10.72
C PRO A 237 16.27 -7.84 -10.92
N ILE A 238 15.47 -8.80 -11.42
CA ILE A 238 15.98 -10.08 -11.90
C ILE A 238 16.45 -9.87 -13.34
N VAL A 239 17.74 -10.05 -13.58
CA VAL A 239 18.32 -9.99 -14.92
C VAL A 239 18.59 -11.43 -15.38
N LEU A 240 17.81 -11.89 -16.36
CA LEU A 240 18.02 -13.19 -17.00
C LEU A 240 19.22 -13.12 -17.92
N SER A 241 19.96 -14.23 -18.02
CA SER A 241 21.05 -14.41 -18.99
C SER A 241 20.76 -15.59 -19.92
N LYS A 242 21.19 -15.47 -21.17
CA LYS A 242 21.13 -16.52 -22.17
C LYS A 242 22.44 -16.53 -22.95
N ASP A 243 23.05 -17.68 -23.05
CA ASP A 243 24.37 -17.87 -23.73
C ASP A 243 25.46 -16.92 -23.18
N GLY A 244 25.46 -16.73 -21.85
CA GLY A 244 26.40 -15.86 -21.14
C GLY A 244 26.17 -14.35 -21.31
N LYS A 245 25.09 -13.91 -21.96
CA LYS A 245 24.74 -12.50 -22.19
C LYS A 245 23.49 -12.12 -21.44
N PRO A 246 23.35 -10.84 -20.98
CA PRO A 246 22.08 -10.34 -20.48
C PRO A 246 20.98 -10.53 -21.52
N TRP A 247 19.81 -11.06 -21.11
CA TRP A 247 18.73 -11.44 -22.02
C TRP A 247 17.47 -10.63 -21.81
N ALA A 248 16.89 -10.68 -20.62
CA ALA A 248 15.69 -9.93 -20.26
C ALA A 248 15.77 -9.44 -18.81
N GLU A 249 15.09 -8.37 -18.51
CA GLU A 249 15.01 -7.78 -17.19
C GLU A 249 13.58 -7.79 -16.67
N LEU A 250 13.38 -8.29 -15.43
CA LEU A 250 12.10 -8.29 -14.74
C LEU A 250 12.20 -7.32 -13.56
N ARG A 251 11.41 -6.24 -13.60
CA ARG A 251 11.41 -5.16 -12.60
C ARG A 251 10.10 -5.10 -11.84
N PHE A 252 10.20 -4.93 -10.53
CA PHE A 252 9.08 -4.90 -9.59
C PHE A 252 9.02 -3.52 -8.95
N LEU A 253 8.03 -2.72 -9.34
CA LEU A 253 7.96 -1.29 -9.04
C LEU A 253 6.68 -0.96 -8.28
N SER A 254 6.76 0.01 -7.36
CA SER A 254 5.60 0.66 -6.76
C SER A 254 5.30 2.00 -7.45
N THR A 255 4.11 2.53 -7.23
CA THR A 255 3.66 3.82 -7.79
C THR A 255 4.50 5.01 -7.33
N ASN A 256 5.24 4.86 -6.23
CA ASN A 256 6.11 5.90 -5.67
C ASN A 256 7.52 5.93 -6.30
N SER A 257 7.84 5.01 -7.22
CA SER A 257 9.18 4.97 -7.80
C SER A 257 9.35 6.08 -8.83
N SER A 258 10.01 7.17 -8.42
CA SER A 258 10.51 8.22 -9.34
C SER A 258 11.48 7.68 -10.40
N THR A 259 12.04 6.49 -10.18
CA THR A 259 13.00 5.82 -11.05
C THR A 259 12.35 5.07 -12.23
N ALA A 260 11.02 4.96 -12.28
CA ALA A 260 10.33 4.20 -13.33
C ALA A 260 10.45 4.82 -14.74
N GLN A 261 10.78 6.11 -14.86
CA GLN A 261 10.78 6.86 -16.13
C GLN A 261 11.89 6.46 -17.13
N GLY A 262 12.82 5.61 -16.80
CA GLY A 262 13.91 5.19 -17.72
C GLY A 262 13.75 3.79 -18.29
N HIS A 263 12.72 3.05 -17.87
CA HIS A 263 12.58 1.63 -18.20
C HIS A 263 11.54 1.41 -19.29
N HIS A 264 11.72 0.37 -20.08
CA HIS A 264 10.81 0.00 -21.16
C HIS A 264 10.65 -1.52 -21.23
N GLY A 265 9.43 -1.96 -21.55
CA GLY A 265 9.08 -3.38 -21.63
C GLY A 265 7.58 -3.60 -21.69
N HIS A 266 7.16 -4.86 -21.55
CA HIS A 266 5.78 -5.22 -21.29
C HIS A 266 5.40 -4.79 -19.90
N VAL A 267 4.25 -4.15 -19.73
CA VAL A 267 3.82 -3.58 -18.45
C VAL A 267 2.60 -4.32 -17.94
N TYR A 268 2.67 -4.77 -16.69
CA TYR A 268 1.59 -5.39 -15.93
C TYR A 268 1.23 -4.48 -14.77
N ILE A 269 -0.05 -4.12 -14.64
CA ILE A 269 -0.56 -3.19 -13.63
C ILE A 269 -1.63 -3.93 -12.83
N ASP A 270 -1.26 -4.31 -11.60
CA ASP A 270 -2.12 -5.04 -10.69
C ASP A 270 -2.90 -4.08 -9.79
N GLU A 271 -4.15 -4.41 -9.52
CA GLU A 271 -5.08 -3.71 -8.62
C GLU A 271 -5.18 -2.20 -8.90
N TYR A 272 -5.24 -1.84 -10.20
CA TYR A 272 -5.22 -0.43 -10.63
C TYR A 272 -6.43 0.39 -10.17
N PHE A 273 -7.55 -0.24 -9.80
CA PHE A 273 -8.69 0.42 -9.18
C PHE A 273 -8.46 0.81 -7.70
N TRP A 274 -7.33 0.45 -7.15
CA TRP A 274 -6.93 0.77 -5.79
C TRP A 274 -5.67 1.64 -5.75
N ILE A 275 -5.24 2.14 -6.91
CA ILE A 275 -4.04 2.97 -7.01
C ILE A 275 -4.44 4.43 -7.04
N ARG A 276 -4.00 5.16 -6.02
CA ARG A 276 -4.09 6.62 -5.99
C ARG A 276 -3.36 7.22 -7.21
N ASP A 277 -3.88 8.32 -7.74
CA ASP A 277 -3.31 9.01 -8.90
C ASP A 277 -3.20 8.10 -10.15
N PHE A 278 -4.27 7.37 -10.46
CA PHE A 278 -4.32 6.43 -11.59
C PHE A 278 -3.88 7.07 -12.92
N GLU A 279 -4.27 8.31 -13.19
CA GLU A 279 -3.87 9.01 -14.42
C GLU A 279 -2.35 9.12 -14.54
N LYS A 280 -1.66 9.46 -13.45
CA LYS A 280 -0.19 9.53 -13.40
C LYS A 280 0.44 8.18 -13.70
N LEU A 281 -0.10 7.12 -13.10
CA LEU A 281 0.35 5.75 -13.33
C LEU A 281 0.12 5.31 -14.77
N ASN A 282 -1.06 5.59 -15.33
CA ASN A 282 -1.41 5.27 -16.70
C ASN A 282 -0.50 5.97 -17.72
N ASN A 283 -0.17 7.24 -17.47
CA ASN A 283 0.80 7.99 -18.27
C ASN A 283 2.20 7.37 -18.19
N LEU A 284 2.65 6.98 -17.00
CA LEU A 284 3.92 6.27 -16.80
C LEU A 284 3.96 4.95 -17.56
N ALA A 285 2.94 4.11 -17.41
CA ALA A 285 2.80 2.85 -18.14
C ALA A 285 2.78 3.06 -19.66
N GLY A 286 2.15 4.15 -20.12
CA GLY A 286 2.15 4.58 -21.51
C GLY A 286 3.55 4.91 -22.04
N ALA A 287 4.35 5.62 -21.24
CA ALA A 287 5.74 5.94 -21.57
C ALA A 287 6.62 4.68 -21.64
N MET A 288 6.53 3.80 -20.64
CA MET A 288 7.30 2.54 -20.58
C MET A 288 6.95 1.58 -21.73
N ALA A 289 5.69 1.54 -22.17
CA ALA A 289 5.21 0.70 -23.24
C ALA A 289 4.92 1.48 -24.54
N SER A 290 5.67 2.56 -24.83
CA SER A 290 5.42 3.41 -26.01
C SER A 290 5.69 2.71 -27.35
N HIS A 291 6.68 1.82 -27.43
CA HIS A 291 6.98 1.09 -28.65
C HIS A 291 5.85 0.11 -29.00
N LYS A 292 5.59 -0.07 -30.31
CA LYS A 292 4.50 -0.92 -30.80
C LYS A 292 4.57 -2.38 -30.34
N LYS A 293 5.75 -2.90 -30.01
CA LYS A 293 5.94 -4.27 -29.55
C LYS A 293 5.58 -4.47 -28.07
N TRP A 294 5.60 -3.40 -27.24
CA TRP A 294 5.34 -3.49 -25.81
C TRP A 294 3.85 -3.54 -25.52
N ARG A 295 3.42 -4.45 -24.68
CA ARG A 295 2.04 -4.65 -24.27
C ARG A 295 1.78 -3.97 -22.92
N LYS A 296 0.51 -3.60 -22.68
CA LYS A 296 0.01 -3.15 -21.38
C LYS A 296 -1.11 -4.09 -20.93
N THR A 297 -0.98 -4.62 -19.74
CA THR A 297 -1.98 -5.49 -19.13
C THR A 297 -2.42 -4.89 -17.80
N TYR A 298 -3.68 -4.49 -17.74
CA TYR A 298 -4.35 -3.97 -16.55
C TYR A 298 -5.24 -5.06 -15.99
N PHE A 299 -5.19 -5.31 -14.69
CA PHE A 299 -6.11 -6.24 -14.05
C PHE A 299 -6.34 -5.84 -12.59
N SER A 300 -7.59 -5.88 -12.16
CA SER A 300 -7.96 -5.39 -10.83
C SER A 300 -9.29 -5.97 -10.37
N THR A 301 -9.46 -6.08 -9.06
CA THR A 301 -10.77 -6.12 -8.44
C THR A 301 -11.42 -4.73 -8.51
N PRO A 302 -12.78 -4.64 -8.55
CA PRO A 302 -13.45 -3.34 -8.57
C PRO A 302 -13.32 -2.61 -7.22
N SER A 303 -13.19 -1.29 -7.28
CA SER A 303 -13.34 -0.40 -6.13
C SER A 303 -14.67 0.39 -6.21
N ALA A 304 -14.65 1.70 -6.00
CA ALA A 304 -15.84 2.51 -6.10
C ALA A 304 -16.03 3.13 -7.49
N VAL A 305 -17.27 3.40 -7.88
CA VAL A 305 -17.62 4.11 -9.13
C VAL A 305 -17.01 5.52 -9.20
N THR A 306 -16.64 6.10 -8.07
CA THR A 306 -16.01 7.43 -7.96
C THR A 306 -14.50 7.41 -8.22
N HIS A 307 -13.88 6.24 -8.39
CA HIS A 307 -12.43 6.13 -8.64
C HIS A 307 -12.05 6.67 -10.03
N GLN A 308 -10.88 7.31 -10.13
CA GLN A 308 -10.35 7.89 -11.38
C GLN A 308 -10.26 6.89 -12.55
N ALA A 309 -10.03 5.61 -12.26
CA ALA A 309 -9.95 4.57 -13.28
C ALA A 309 -11.32 4.09 -13.79
N TYR A 310 -12.44 4.47 -13.17
CA TYR A 310 -13.76 4.02 -13.59
C TYR A 310 -14.14 4.50 -15.00
N PRO A 311 -13.96 5.78 -15.38
CA PRO A 311 -14.15 6.25 -16.76
C PRO A 311 -13.21 5.56 -17.77
N PHE A 312 -12.01 5.18 -17.37
CA PHE A 312 -11.07 4.41 -18.19
C PHE A 312 -11.58 2.99 -18.46
N TRP A 313 -12.11 2.28 -17.44
CA TRP A 313 -12.70 0.96 -17.60
C TRP A 313 -13.97 0.99 -18.43
N THR A 314 -14.90 1.89 -18.15
CA THR A 314 -16.18 2.00 -18.85
C THR A 314 -16.04 2.55 -20.26
N GLY A 315 -14.86 3.09 -20.61
CA GLY A 315 -14.60 3.76 -21.87
C GLY A 315 -15.24 5.16 -21.99
N GLU A 316 -15.79 5.69 -20.90
CA GLU A 316 -16.38 7.02 -20.87
C GLU A 316 -15.36 8.11 -21.20
N GLU A 317 -14.14 7.98 -20.69
CA GLU A 317 -13.02 8.88 -21.00
C GLU A 317 -12.79 8.95 -22.51
N PHE A 318 -12.74 7.81 -23.20
CA PHE A 318 -12.56 7.78 -24.66
C PHE A 318 -13.78 8.33 -25.39
N ARG A 319 -15.00 7.91 -25.04
CA ARG A 319 -16.25 8.35 -25.70
C ARG A 319 -16.44 9.88 -25.59
N ASN A 320 -16.04 10.46 -24.45
CA ASN A 320 -16.11 11.91 -24.22
C ASN A 320 -14.98 12.68 -24.91
N SER A 321 -13.90 12.03 -25.33
CA SER A 321 -12.78 12.65 -26.05
C SER A 321 -13.17 13.10 -27.45
N LYS A 322 -12.43 14.09 -28.01
CA LYS A 322 -12.60 14.54 -29.40
C LYS A 322 -12.47 13.38 -30.41
N ARG A 323 -11.58 12.41 -30.12
CA ARG A 323 -11.34 11.26 -30.97
C ARG A 323 -12.51 10.28 -30.93
N GLY A 324 -13.03 9.96 -29.75
CA GLY A 324 -14.17 9.06 -29.59
C GLY A 324 -15.44 9.61 -30.24
N LYS A 325 -15.72 10.90 -30.02
CA LYS A 325 -16.86 11.59 -30.67
C LYS A 325 -16.76 11.60 -32.20
N LYS A 326 -15.54 11.73 -32.74
CA LYS A 326 -15.32 11.68 -34.20
C LYS A 326 -15.46 10.26 -34.76
N LEU A 327 -15.08 9.24 -34.00
CA LEU A 327 -15.15 7.84 -34.46
C LEU A 327 -16.60 7.35 -34.55
N GLY A 328 -17.47 7.77 -33.60
CA GLY A 328 -18.90 7.44 -33.61
C GLY A 328 -19.20 5.93 -33.54
N GLN A 329 -18.24 5.10 -33.09
CA GLN A 329 -18.40 3.66 -33.01
C GLN A 329 -19.19 3.26 -31.75
N ASP A 330 -20.05 2.27 -31.90
CA ASP A 330 -20.80 1.71 -30.79
C ASP A 330 -19.87 1.03 -29.77
N TRP A 331 -20.17 1.27 -28.48
CA TRP A 331 -19.47 0.62 -27.41
C TRP A 331 -20.04 -0.79 -27.18
N PRO A 332 -19.19 -1.83 -27.00
CA PRO A 332 -19.68 -3.18 -26.74
C PRO A 332 -20.58 -3.22 -25.51
N SER A 333 -21.61 -4.06 -25.54
CA SER A 333 -22.47 -4.30 -24.38
C SER A 333 -21.68 -4.89 -23.22
N GLU A 334 -22.19 -4.75 -21.98
CA GLU A 334 -21.56 -5.35 -20.79
C GLU A 334 -21.41 -6.87 -20.95
N ALA A 335 -22.40 -7.55 -21.53
CA ALA A 335 -22.33 -8.99 -21.82
C ALA A 335 -21.23 -9.34 -22.84
N ALA A 336 -20.96 -8.48 -23.82
CA ALA A 336 -19.86 -8.68 -24.75
C ALA A 336 -18.51 -8.47 -24.07
N ILE A 337 -18.38 -7.44 -23.22
CA ILE A 337 -17.17 -7.18 -22.43
C ILE A 337 -16.91 -8.33 -21.44
N HIS A 338 -17.96 -8.90 -20.84
CA HIS A 338 -17.85 -10.06 -19.96
C HIS A 338 -17.19 -11.24 -20.68
N LYS A 339 -17.59 -11.51 -21.92
CA LYS A 339 -17.01 -12.59 -22.75
C LYS A 339 -15.64 -12.27 -23.34
N GLY A 340 -15.24 -11.01 -23.30
CA GLY A 340 -14.00 -10.51 -23.92
C GLY A 340 -14.26 -9.80 -25.25
N ALA A 341 -14.14 -8.47 -25.26
CA ALA A 341 -14.40 -7.64 -26.44
C ALA A 341 -13.29 -6.62 -26.70
N LEU A 342 -12.91 -6.46 -27.98
CA LEU A 342 -12.08 -5.35 -28.40
C LEU A 342 -12.97 -4.11 -28.51
N CYS A 343 -12.61 -3.06 -27.74
CA CYS A 343 -13.36 -1.83 -27.67
C CYS A 343 -12.81 -0.77 -28.64
N PRO A 344 -13.60 0.27 -29.02
CA PRO A 344 -13.19 1.31 -29.96
C PRO A 344 -11.97 2.13 -29.56
N ASP A 345 -11.62 2.14 -28.27
CA ASP A 345 -10.39 2.76 -27.76
C ASP A 345 -9.13 1.89 -27.95
N GLY A 346 -9.27 0.71 -28.56
CA GLY A 346 -8.17 -0.22 -28.84
C GLY A 346 -7.81 -1.10 -27.65
N GLN A 347 -8.60 -1.13 -26.57
CA GLN A 347 -8.41 -2.02 -25.44
C GLN A 347 -9.30 -3.27 -25.58
N TRP A 348 -8.72 -4.43 -25.36
CA TRP A 348 -9.48 -5.64 -25.17
C TRP A 348 -9.88 -5.73 -23.69
N ARG A 349 -11.19 -5.75 -23.42
CA ARG A 349 -11.73 -5.84 -22.05
C ARG A 349 -12.37 -7.18 -21.80
N LYS A 350 -12.17 -7.69 -20.59
CA LYS A 350 -12.81 -8.93 -20.12
C LYS A 350 -13.16 -8.80 -18.65
N LYS A 351 -14.30 -9.35 -18.26
CA LYS A 351 -14.71 -9.52 -16.88
C LYS A 351 -14.61 -11.01 -16.51
N ILE A 352 -14.06 -11.32 -15.35
CA ILE A 352 -13.89 -12.69 -14.84
C ILE A 352 -14.43 -12.73 -13.42
N THR A 353 -15.63 -13.28 -13.26
CA THR A 353 -16.28 -13.52 -11.96
C THR A 353 -15.79 -14.84 -11.36
N ILE A 354 -16.18 -15.11 -10.11
CA ILE A 354 -15.92 -16.42 -9.50
C ILE A 354 -16.67 -17.55 -10.22
N GLU A 355 -17.86 -17.25 -10.76
CA GLU A 355 -18.67 -18.20 -11.53
C GLU A 355 -17.98 -18.54 -12.86
N ASP A 356 -17.37 -17.56 -13.53
CA ASP A 356 -16.55 -17.80 -14.72
C ASP A 356 -15.32 -18.65 -14.39
N ALA A 357 -14.72 -18.43 -13.22
CA ALA A 357 -13.58 -19.23 -12.78
C ALA A 357 -13.99 -20.70 -12.57
N ALA A 358 -15.11 -20.94 -11.89
CA ALA A 358 -15.65 -22.29 -11.68
C ALA A 358 -16.05 -22.96 -13.01
N ALA A 359 -16.74 -22.22 -13.89
CA ALA A 359 -17.11 -22.71 -15.22
C ALA A 359 -15.87 -23.03 -16.07
N GLY A 360 -14.76 -22.32 -15.86
CA GLY A 360 -13.46 -22.55 -16.47
C GLY A 360 -12.65 -23.69 -15.85
N GLY A 361 -13.23 -24.47 -14.91
CA GLY A 361 -12.62 -25.63 -14.28
C GLY A 361 -11.81 -25.33 -13.01
N CYS A 362 -11.93 -24.14 -12.43
CA CYS A 362 -11.31 -23.80 -11.15
C CYS A 362 -12.17 -24.38 -10.01
N ASP A 363 -11.68 -25.41 -9.36
CA ASP A 363 -12.33 -26.14 -8.26
C ASP A 363 -11.88 -25.67 -6.86
N LEU A 364 -11.14 -24.58 -6.79
CA LEU A 364 -10.58 -24.06 -5.54
C LEU A 364 -11.62 -23.41 -4.61
N PHE A 365 -12.84 -23.16 -5.11
CA PHE A 365 -13.85 -22.40 -4.39
C PHE A 365 -15.12 -23.21 -4.16
N ASP A 366 -15.61 -23.19 -2.94
CA ASP A 366 -16.98 -23.52 -2.59
C ASP A 366 -17.82 -22.23 -2.67
N ILE A 367 -18.45 -22.01 -3.83
CA ILE A 367 -19.18 -20.77 -4.12
C ILE A 367 -20.39 -20.63 -3.22
N ASP A 368 -21.12 -21.73 -2.96
CA ASP A 368 -22.29 -21.69 -2.09
C ASP A 368 -21.91 -21.32 -0.66
N ARG A 369 -20.80 -21.88 -0.20
CA ARG A 369 -20.25 -21.51 1.10
C ARG A 369 -19.78 -20.05 1.13
N LEU A 370 -19.12 -19.57 0.09
CA LEU A 370 -18.72 -18.15 -0.01
C LEU A 370 -19.93 -17.22 -0.03
N ARG A 371 -21.07 -17.62 -0.66
CA ARG A 371 -22.31 -16.86 -0.59
C ARG A 371 -22.92 -16.84 0.81
N LEU A 372 -22.82 -17.94 1.56
CA LEU A 372 -23.25 -17.99 2.97
C LEU A 372 -22.32 -17.22 3.90
N GLU A 373 -21.05 -17.08 3.52
CA GLU A 373 -20.01 -16.43 4.31
C GLU A 373 -19.91 -14.93 4.07
N ASN A 374 -20.49 -14.41 2.99
CA ASN A 374 -20.46 -12.99 2.65
C ASN A 374 -21.89 -12.48 2.43
N ASP A 375 -22.13 -11.20 2.76
CA ASP A 375 -23.36 -10.55 2.34
C ASP A 375 -23.37 -10.34 0.83
N GLU A 376 -24.55 -10.03 0.29
CA GLU A 376 -24.77 -9.89 -1.14
C GLU A 376 -23.91 -8.78 -1.74
N ASP A 377 -23.83 -7.60 -1.10
CA ASP A 377 -23.05 -6.47 -1.61
C ASP A 377 -21.55 -6.80 -1.65
N ARG A 378 -21.05 -7.47 -0.61
CA ARG A 378 -19.65 -7.90 -0.53
C ARG A 378 -19.33 -9.05 -1.46
N PHE A 379 -20.22 -10.05 -1.53
CA PHE A 379 -20.06 -11.14 -2.49
C PHE A 379 -20.02 -10.58 -3.91
N ASP A 380 -20.91 -9.68 -4.21
CA ASP A 380 -21.00 -9.01 -5.50
C ASP A 380 -19.74 -8.20 -5.82
N GLN A 381 -19.23 -7.43 -4.87
CA GLN A 381 -18.00 -6.67 -5.05
C GLN A 381 -16.78 -7.59 -5.21
N LEU A 382 -16.58 -8.52 -4.28
CA LEU A 382 -15.34 -9.32 -4.23
C LEU A 382 -15.30 -10.39 -5.31
N TYR A 383 -16.45 -10.98 -5.62
CA TYR A 383 -16.52 -12.20 -6.43
C TYR A 383 -17.27 -12.01 -7.75
N MET A 384 -18.29 -11.16 -7.81
CA MET A 384 -19.06 -10.89 -9.03
C MET A 384 -18.61 -9.64 -9.78
N CYS A 385 -17.53 -9.01 -9.33
CA CYS A 385 -16.93 -7.82 -9.97
C CYS A 385 -17.88 -6.63 -10.08
N LYS A 386 -18.73 -6.39 -9.08
CA LYS A 386 -19.56 -5.18 -8.99
C LYS A 386 -18.80 -4.06 -8.30
N PHE A 387 -18.93 -2.83 -8.81
CA PHE A 387 -18.34 -1.65 -8.20
C PHE A 387 -19.14 -1.20 -6.98
N ILE A 388 -18.44 -0.67 -5.97
CA ILE A 388 -19.09 -0.11 -4.78
C ILE A 388 -19.77 1.21 -5.15
N ASP A 389 -21.06 1.33 -4.87
CA ASP A 389 -21.72 2.63 -4.84
C ASP A 389 -21.42 3.32 -3.51
N SER A 390 -20.42 4.20 -3.53
CA SER A 390 -19.98 4.96 -2.36
C SER A 390 -20.75 6.26 -2.13
N THR A 391 -21.83 6.53 -2.87
CA THR A 391 -22.58 7.80 -2.75
C THR A 391 -23.22 7.99 -1.37
N GLN A 392 -23.53 6.92 -0.66
CA GLN A 392 -24.09 6.93 0.69
C GLN A 392 -23.04 6.68 1.79
N SER A 393 -21.79 6.40 1.43
CA SER A 393 -20.75 6.16 2.40
C SER A 393 -20.43 7.41 3.20
N VAL A 394 -20.08 7.20 4.47
CA VAL A 394 -19.60 8.24 5.38
C VAL A 394 -18.17 8.68 5.03
N PHE A 395 -17.41 7.77 4.41
CA PHE A 395 -16.02 7.98 4.00
C PHE A 395 -15.92 8.04 2.48
N THR A 396 -15.18 9.01 1.95
CA THR A 396 -14.96 9.10 0.51
C THR A 396 -13.71 8.31 0.12
N LEU A 397 -13.73 7.69 -1.06
CA LEU A 397 -12.56 6.98 -1.56
C LEU A 397 -11.32 7.90 -1.66
N ALA A 398 -11.51 9.14 -2.10
CA ALA A 398 -10.44 10.13 -2.21
C ALA A 398 -9.78 10.45 -0.86
N ASP A 399 -10.53 10.48 0.24
CA ASP A 399 -9.98 10.67 1.59
C ASP A 399 -9.16 9.45 2.03
N LEU A 400 -9.68 8.25 1.75
CA LEU A 400 -9.01 6.98 2.08
C LEU A 400 -7.70 6.80 1.27
N GLU A 401 -7.70 7.15 -0.01
CA GLU A 401 -6.49 7.10 -0.85
C GLU A 401 -5.37 8.04 -0.37
N ARG A 402 -5.72 9.16 0.28
CA ARG A 402 -4.71 10.04 0.91
C ARG A 402 -4.02 9.40 2.12
N CYS A 403 -4.60 8.33 2.65
CA CYS A 403 -4.03 7.55 3.75
C CYS A 403 -3.13 6.41 3.27
N TYR A 404 -3.00 6.18 1.96
CA TYR A 404 -2.12 5.14 1.42
C TYR A 404 -0.65 5.51 1.56
N SER A 405 0.14 4.54 1.99
CA SER A 405 1.60 4.62 2.13
C SER A 405 2.23 3.33 1.62
N ASP A 406 3.53 3.33 1.43
CA ASP A 406 4.31 2.11 1.19
C ASP A 406 5.02 1.73 2.49
N GLN A 407 4.59 0.64 3.13
CA GLN A 407 5.13 0.18 4.41
C GLN A 407 6.64 -0.07 4.36
N SER A 408 7.19 -0.42 3.19
CA SER A 408 8.63 -0.63 2.99
C SER A 408 9.47 0.64 3.17
N LEU A 409 8.85 1.82 3.19
CA LEU A 409 9.51 3.10 3.43
C LEU A 409 9.59 3.47 4.92
N TRP A 410 8.96 2.71 5.81
CA TRP A 410 9.01 2.96 7.26
C TRP A 410 10.30 2.38 7.85
N ALA A 411 11.33 3.20 7.93
CA ALA A 411 12.67 2.78 8.36
C ALA A 411 12.74 2.30 9.83
N ASP A 412 11.74 2.61 10.64
CA ASP A 412 11.61 2.26 12.05
C ASP A 412 10.73 1.03 12.31
N TYR A 413 10.26 0.37 11.23
CA TYR A 413 9.40 -0.81 11.31
C TYR A 413 9.95 -1.96 10.44
N ASP A 414 10.02 -3.14 11.02
CA ASP A 414 10.41 -4.38 10.33
C ASP A 414 9.16 -5.25 10.09
N PRO A 415 8.69 -5.38 8.84
CA PRO A 415 7.50 -6.15 8.51
C PRO A 415 7.69 -7.68 8.57
N ASP A 416 8.90 -8.19 8.90
CA ASP A 416 9.11 -9.64 9.02
C ASP A 416 8.20 -10.22 10.12
N PRO A 417 7.29 -11.17 9.79
CA PRO A 417 6.45 -11.84 10.80
C PRO A 417 7.24 -12.52 11.92
N LYS A 418 8.52 -12.81 11.69
CA LYS A 418 9.42 -13.43 12.67
C LYS A 418 10.18 -12.44 13.53
N ALA A 419 10.08 -11.14 13.24
CA ALA A 419 10.73 -10.13 14.06
C ALA A 419 10.17 -10.13 15.48
N GLU A 420 11.04 -10.28 16.47
CA GLU A 420 10.64 -10.31 17.89
C GLU A 420 10.15 -8.93 18.38
N ARG A 421 10.72 -7.86 17.85
CA ARG A 421 10.39 -6.46 18.17
C ARG A 421 10.31 -5.64 16.89
N PRO A 422 9.28 -5.84 16.05
CA PRO A 422 9.20 -5.23 14.72
C PRO A 422 9.14 -3.70 14.74
N PHE A 423 8.73 -3.09 15.86
CA PHE A 423 8.65 -1.65 16.07
C PHE A 423 9.49 -1.18 17.26
N GLY A 424 10.47 -1.98 17.69
CA GLY A 424 11.31 -1.71 18.85
C GLY A 424 10.49 -1.52 20.13
N ASN A 425 10.79 -0.45 20.89
CA ASN A 425 10.07 -0.09 22.12
C ASN A 425 9.04 1.03 21.91
N SER A 426 8.78 1.44 20.67
CA SER A 426 7.79 2.47 20.35
C SER A 426 6.38 2.01 20.72
N PRO A 427 5.54 2.89 21.27
CA PRO A 427 4.20 2.52 21.73
C PRO A 427 3.29 2.17 20.55
N VAL A 428 2.42 1.18 20.77
CA VAL A 428 1.33 0.84 19.86
C VAL A 428 0.01 0.71 20.59
N TRP A 429 -1.08 0.86 19.84
CA TRP A 429 -2.45 0.64 20.29
C TRP A 429 -3.05 -0.53 19.51
N LEU A 430 -3.81 -1.36 20.19
CA LEU A 430 -4.58 -2.42 19.56
C LEU A 430 -6.05 -2.01 19.51
N GLY A 431 -6.68 -2.25 18.38
CA GLY A 431 -8.13 -2.20 18.24
C GLY A 431 -8.62 -3.58 17.86
N TYR A 432 -9.61 -4.08 18.60
CA TYR A 432 -10.06 -5.43 18.44
C TYR A 432 -11.58 -5.52 18.35
N ASP A 433 -12.05 -6.15 17.27
CA ASP A 433 -13.44 -6.46 16.99
C ASP A 433 -13.61 -7.99 17.05
N PRO A 434 -14.11 -8.54 18.19
CA PRO A 434 -14.19 -9.99 18.39
C PRO A 434 -15.41 -10.60 17.70
N SER A 435 -15.22 -11.75 17.06
CA SER A 435 -16.27 -12.58 16.51
C SER A 435 -16.07 -14.06 16.85
N ARG A 436 -17.11 -14.85 16.83
CA ARG A 436 -17.03 -16.29 17.16
C ARG A 436 -17.34 -17.22 16.00
N THR A 437 -18.36 -16.94 15.22
CA THR A 437 -18.96 -17.98 14.34
C THR A 437 -19.12 -17.57 12.87
N ARG A 438 -19.48 -16.34 12.58
CA ARG A 438 -19.82 -15.91 11.21
C ARG A 438 -18.83 -14.88 10.65
N ASP A 439 -18.41 -13.95 11.49
CA ASP A 439 -17.55 -12.83 11.11
C ASP A 439 -16.09 -13.12 11.46
N ASP A 440 -15.18 -12.41 10.85
CA ASP A 440 -13.78 -12.45 11.21
C ASP A 440 -13.54 -11.67 12.51
N ALA A 441 -12.97 -12.31 13.52
CA ALA A 441 -12.42 -11.59 14.65
C ALA A 441 -11.19 -10.81 14.16
N THR A 442 -11.27 -9.49 14.14
CA THR A 442 -10.23 -8.64 13.55
C THR A 442 -9.49 -7.82 14.60
N CYS A 443 -8.17 -7.87 14.57
CA CYS A 443 -7.29 -7.08 15.42
C CYS A 443 -6.32 -6.26 14.56
N VAL A 444 -6.16 -4.97 14.86
CA VAL A 444 -5.19 -4.09 14.21
C VAL A 444 -4.17 -3.56 15.21
N VAL A 445 -2.93 -3.41 14.75
CA VAL A 445 -1.83 -2.79 15.48
C VAL A 445 -1.60 -1.40 14.91
N VAL A 446 -1.81 -0.38 15.70
CA VAL A 446 -1.71 1.03 15.28
C VAL A 446 -0.62 1.74 16.06
N ALA A 447 0.38 2.29 15.39
CA ALA A 447 1.37 3.17 15.99
C ALA A 447 0.79 4.59 16.10
N PRO A 448 0.70 5.19 17.30
CA PRO A 448 0.29 6.59 17.46
C PRO A 448 1.41 7.53 17.02
N PRO A 449 1.10 8.77 16.61
CA PRO A 449 2.10 9.77 16.28
C PRO A 449 2.97 10.10 17.48
N LEU A 450 4.27 9.95 17.36
CA LEU A 450 5.24 10.26 18.41
C LEU A 450 5.63 11.74 18.44
N GLU A 451 5.55 12.41 17.27
CA GLU A 451 5.91 13.80 17.08
C GLU A 451 4.72 14.63 16.57
N PRO A 452 4.68 15.94 16.85
CA PRO A 452 3.68 16.82 16.26
C PRO A 452 3.73 16.80 14.73
N GLY A 453 2.59 16.46 14.09
CA GLY A 453 2.49 16.36 12.64
C GLY A 453 2.79 14.96 12.06
N ALA A 454 3.27 14.01 12.88
CA ALA A 454 3.34 12.63 12.48
C ALA A 454 1.94 12.00 12.36
N ARG A 455 1.85 10.90 11.61
CA ARG A 455 0.61 10.17 11.36
C ARG A 455 0.49 8.95 12.25
N PHE A 456 -0.74 8.52 12.50
CA PHE A 456 -1.00 7.15 12.91
C PHE A 456 -0.58 6.20 11.79
N ARG A 457 -0.02 5.05 12.12
CA ARG A 457 0.34 4.02 11.14
C ARG A 457 -0.28 2.69 11.53
N ILE A 458 -1.03 2.07 10.63
CA ILE A 458 -1.48 0.70 10.83
C ILE A 458 -0.32 -0.20 10.45
N LEU A 459 0.32 -0.83 11.45
CA LEU A 459 1.51 -1.67 11.27
C LEU A 459 1.15 -3.08 10.86
N GLU A 460 0.13 -3.67 11.50
CA GLU A 460 -0.34 -5.03 11.24
C GLU A 460 -1.86 -5.11 11.35
N LYS A 461 -2.44 -6.06 10.64
CA LYS A 461 -3.84 -6.47 10.76
C LYS A 461 -3.93 -8.00 10.80
N HIS A 462 -4.75 -8.50 11.68
CA HIS A 462 -4.94 -9.93 11.92
C HIS A 462 -6.42 -10.26 11.85
N SER A 463 -6.78 -11.37 11.20
CA SER A 463 -8.14 -11.89 11.15
C SER A 463 -8.14 -13.35 11.53
N TRP A 464 -9.06 -13.72 12.43
CA TRP A 464 -9.20 -15.08 12.95
C TRP A 464 -10.65 -15.53 12.82
N ARG A 465 -10.91 -16.46 11.92
CA ARG A 465 -12.25 -16.95 11.65
C ARG A 465 -12.56 -18.28 12.35
N GLY A 466 -13.70 -18.37 13.02
CA GLY A 466 -14.18 -19.63 13.62
C GLY A 466 -13.37 -20.11 14.82
N HIS A 467 -12.49 -19.30 15.39
CA HIS A 467 -11.65 -19.67 16.53
C HIS A 467 -12.32 -19.35 17.88
N SER A 468 -12.01 -20.17 18.90
CA SER A 468 -12.47 -19.93 20.26
C SER A 468 -11.92 -18.62 20.85
N PHE A 469 -12.62 -18.05 21.82
CA PHE A 469 -12.17 -16.84 22.53
C PHE A 469 -10.82 -17.03 23.23
N THR A 470 -10.55 -18.23 23.75
CA THR A 470 -9.25 -18.56 24.34
C THR A 470 -8.13 -18.48 23.30
N TYR A 471 -8.36 -18.99 22.09
CA TYR A 471 -7.38 -18.86 21.00
C TYR A 471 -7.17 -17.38 20.63
N GLN A 472 -8.26 -16.64 20.45
CA GLN A 472 -8.22 -15.22 20.09
C GLN A 472 -7.46 -14.40 21.14
N ALA A 473 -7.77 -14.59 22.44
CA ALA A 473 -7.05 -13.94 23.55
C ALA A 473 -5.55 -14.31 23.55
N ALA A 474 -5.20 -15.57 23.27
CA ALA A 474 -3.81 -16.00 23.15
C ALA A 474 -3.08 -15.31 21.99
N GLN A 475 -3.75 -15.05 20.85
CA GLN A 475 -3.15 -14.27 19.75
C GLN A 475 -2.93 -12.82 20.15
N VAL A 476 -3.91 -12.16 20.80
CA VAL A 476 -3.74 -10.80 21.33
C VAL A 476 -2.58 -10.73 22.33
N LYS A 477 -2.42 -11.76 23.19
CA LYS A 477 -1.29 -11.84 24.11
C LYS A 477 0.05 -11.89 23.37
N LYS A 478 0.17 -12.67 22.30
CA LYS A 478 1.37 -12.70 21.45
C LYS A 478 1.69 -11.34 20.85
N LEU A 479 0.68 -10.57 20.46
CA LEU A 479 0.90 -9.20 19.99
C LEU A 479 1.43 -8.31 21.12
N CYS A 480 0.95 -8.47 22.36
CA CYS A 480 1.49 -7.74 23.51
C CYS A 480 2.95 -8.14 23.85
N GLU A 481 3.36 -9.36 23.51
CA GLU A 481 4.73 -9.82 23.66
C GLU A 481 5.66 -9.27 22.58
N ARG A 482 5.15 -9.11 21.33
CA ARG A 482 5.90 -8.57 20.17
C ARG A 482 6.00 -7.05 20.18
N PHE A 483 4.98 -6.35 20.64
CA PHE A 483 4.88 -4.91 20.61
C PHE A 483 4.80 -4.29 22.00
N ASN A 484 5.21 -3.05 22.14
CA ASN A 484 4.98 -2.24 23.35
C ASN A 484 3.55 -1.70 23.36
N VAL A 485 2.59 -2.54 23.71
CA VAL A 485 1.16 -2.18 23.71
C VAL A 485 0.83 -1.28 24.88
N GLN A 486 0.31 -0.09 24.61
CA GLN A 486 -0.10 0.89 25.61
C GLN A 486 -1.61 0.99 25.79
N HIS A 487 -2.38 0.58 24.79
CA HIS A 487 -3.84 0.62 24.77
C HIS A 487 -4.40 -0.58 24.00
N ILE A 488 -5.49 -1.14 24.51
CA ILE A 488 -6.31 -2.12 23.78
C ILE A 488 -7.76 -1.69 23.92
N GLY A 489 -8.40 -1.35 22.78
CA GLY A 489 -9.83 -1.10 22.69
C GLY A 489 -10.54 -2.34 22.15
N ILE A 490 -11.51 -2.87 22.87
CA ILE A 490 -12.23 -4.11 22.54
C ILE A 490 -13.72 -3.88 22.51
N ASP A 491 -14.38 -4.27 21.41
CA ASP A 491 -15.85 -4.34 21.43
C ASP A 491 -16.33 -5.43 22.38
N ILE A 492 -17.16 -5.04 23.33
CA ILE A 492 -17.80 -5.96 24.30
C ILE A 492 -19.28 -6.17 24.00
N THR A 493 -19.79 -5.68 22.87
CA THR A 493 -21.20 -5.81 22.52
C THR A 493 -21.51 -7.28 22.20
N GLY A 494 -22.47 -7.86 22.90
CA GLY A 494 -22.87 -9.26 22.69
C GLY A 494 -21.79 -10.26 23.14
N VAL A 495 -21.15 -10.93 22.18
CA VAL A 495 -20.18 -12.02 22.48
C VAL A 495 -18.80 -11.53 22.95
N GLY A 496 -18.50 -10.26 22.80
CA GLY A 496 -17.17 -9.69 23.10
C GLY A 496 -16.77 -9.73 24.57
N TYR A 497 -17.72 -9.83 25.51
CA TYR A 497 -17.43 -9.96 26.94
C TYR A 497 -16.51 -11.16 27.24
N GLY A 498 -16.75 -12.30 26.60
CA GLY A 498 -16.00 -13.52 26.91
C GLY A 498 -14.51 -13.42 26.55
N VAL A 499 -14.16 -12.69 25.48
CA VAL A 499 -12.75 -12.50 25.13
C VAL A 499 -12.14 -11.33 25.91
N PHE A 500 -12.94 -10.30 26.23
CA PHE A 500 -12.50 -9.15 27.01
C PHE A 500 -11.99 -9.58 28.39
N ASP A 501 -12.74 -10.45 29.10
CA ASP A 501 -12.30 -10.97 30.39
C ASP A 501 -10.97 -11.71 30.31
N LEU A 502 -10.78 -12.57 29.29
CA LEU A 502 -9.52 -13.28 29.04
C LEU A 502 -8.36 -12.32 28.71
N VAL A 503 -8.63 -11.23 27.98
CA VAL A 503 -7.60 -10.24 27.68
C VAL A 503 -7.25 -9.43 28.93
N ARG A 504 -8.24 -9.11 29.76
CA ARG A 504 -8.03 -8.36 31.00
C ARG A 504 -7.15 -9.07 32.00
N ASP A 505 -7.12 -10.40 31.99
CA ASP A 505 -6.24 -11.19 32.86
C ASP A 505 -4.74 -10.87 32.65
N PHE A 506 -4.32 -10.62 31.40
CA PHE A 506 -2.91 -10.28 31.12
C PHE A 506 -2.71 -8.80 30.77
N PHE A 507 -3.78 -8.07 30.43
CA PHE A 507 -3.74 -6.63 30.14
C PHE A 507 -4.88 -5.92 30.91
N PRO A 508 -4.74 -5.68 32.21
CA PRO A 508 -5.82 -5.14 33.07
C PRO A 508 -6.35 -3.77 32.65
N ARG A 509 -5.60 -3.02 31.83
CA ARG A 509 -5.99 -1.68 31.33
C ARG A 509 -6.72 -1.74 29.98
N ALA A 510 -7.15 -2.90 29.52
CA ALA A 510 -7.98 -3.01 28.34
C ALA A 510 -9.26 -2.16 28.47
N THR A 511 -9.62 -1.44 27.44
CA THR A 511 -10.76 -0.53 27.43
C THR A 511 -11.96 -1.23 26.77
N PRO A 512 -13.04 -1.47 27.52
CA PRO A 512 -14.24 -2.04 26.95
C PRO A 512 -14.99 -0.97 26.13
N ILE A 513 -15.43 -1.32 24.94
CA ILE A 513 -16.21 -0.48 24.05
C ILE A 513 -17.58 -1.14 23.88
N HIS A 514 -18.61 -0.51 24.45
CA HIS A 514 -19.99 -0.96 24.29
C HIS A 514 -20.69 -0.09 23.26
N TYR A 515 -21.28 -0.68 22.25
CA TYR A 515 -21.97 0.05 21.17
C TYR A 515 -23.31 0.63 21.64
N SER A 516 -23.28 1.90 21.95
CA SER A 516 -24.44 2.79 22.00
C SER A 516 -24.46 3.66 20.75
N LEU A 517 -25.56 4.39 20.51
CA LEU A 517 -25.61 5.38 19.43
C LEU A 517 -24.51 6.44 19.58
N GLU A 518 -24.28 6.92 20.82
CA GLU A 518 -23.27 7.92 21.13
C GLU A 518 -21.85 7.39 20.90
N THR A 519 -21.58 6.14 21.35
CA THR A 519 -20.28 5.49 21.15
C THR A 519 -19.97 5.31 19.68
N LYS A 520 -20.92 4.78 18.87
CA LYS A 520 -20.75 4.64 17.43
C LYS A 520 -20.52 5.98 16.75
N ASN A 521 -21.29 7.01 17.09
CA ASN A 521 -21.10 8.36 16.56
C ASN A 521 -19.70 8.89 16.86
N THR A 522 -19.25 8.74 18.11
CA THR A 522 -17.92 9.18 18.54
C THR A 522 -16.80 8.44 17.79
N LEU A 523 -16.89 7.13 17.62
CA LEU A 523 -15.92 6.32 16.88
C LEU A 523 -15.81 6.76 15.42
N VAL A 524 -16.96 6.90 14.75
CA VAL A 524 -17.00 7.32 13.34
C VAL A 524 -16.48 8.74 13.17
N LEU A 525 -16.86 9.70 14.04
CA LEU A 525 -16.37 11.07 13.98
C LEU A 525 -14.85 11.16 14.19
N LYS A 526 -14.28 10.35 15.09
CA LYS A 526 -12.83 10.28 15.30
C LYS A 526 -12.11 9.75 14.06
N ALA A 527 -12.67 8.69 13.45
CA ALA A 527 -12.12 8.13 12.23
C ALA A 527 -12.21 9.14 11.06
N GLN A 528 -13.35 9.84 10.92
CA GLN A 528 -13.51 10.88 9.90
C GLN A 528 -12.47 12.00 10.08
N ASP A 529 -12.32 12.56 11.28
CA ASP A 529 -11.32 13.60 11.57
C ASP A 529 -9.90 13.13 11.24
N THR A 530 -9.59 11.88 11.57
CA THR A 530 -8.27 11.31 11.34
C THR A 530 -7.99 11.04 9.85
N ILE A 531 -8.98 10.50 9.11
CA ILE A 531 -8.87 10.18 7.69
C ILE A 531 -8.90 11.45 6.84
N GLN A 532 -9.89 12.34 7.03
CA GLN A 532 -10.01 13.59 6.29
C GLN A 532 -8.81 14.52 6.52
N GLY A 533 -8.29 14.52 7.75
CA GLY A 533 -7.05 15.22 8.10
C GLY A 533 -5.78 14.57 7.59
N SER A 534 -5.87 13.42 6.87
CA SER A 534 -4.72 12.61 6.44
C SER A 534 -3.75 12.32 7.59
N ARG A 535 -4.30 12.07 8.80
CA ARG A 535 -3.53 11.83 10.04
C ARG A 535 -3.27 10.35 10.28
N ILE A 536 -3.75 9.45 9.43
CA ILE A 536 -3.52 8.01 9.49
C ILE A 536 -2.98 7.53 8.16
N GLU A 537 -2.16 6.49 8.18
CA GLU A 537 -1.67 5.83 6.98
C GLU A 537 -1.55 4.31 7.17
N TRP A 538 -1.67 3.59 6.06
CA TRP A 538 -1.49 2.15 5.97
C TRP A 538 -0.95 1.75 4.60
N ASP A 539 -0.45 0.51 4.50
CA ASP A 539 0.08 0.01 3.22
C ASP A 539 -0.97 0.06 2.11
N ALA A 540 -0.61 0.68 0.99
CA ALA A 540 -1.50 0.84 -0.17
C ALA A 540 -1.98 -0.49 -0.76
N GLY A 541 -1.34 -1.60 -0.42
CA GLY A 541 -1.77 -2.95 -0.79
C GLY A 541 -2.91 -3.50 0.07
N TRP A 542 -3.28 -2.84 1.17
CA TRP A 542 -4.36 -3.27 2.05
C TRP A 542 -5.70 -2.67 1.64
N ASN A 543 -6.16 -3.04 0.45
CA ASN A 543 -7.40 -2.54 -0.16
C ASN A 543 -8.66 -2.83 0.67
N ASP A 544 -8.64 -3.88 1.48
CA ASP A 544 -9.73 -4.28 2.35
C ASP A 544 -10.03 -3.25 3.45
N ILE A 545 -9.03 -2.49 3.92
CA ILE A 545 -9.25 -1.40 4.88
C ILE A 545 -10.12 -0.31 4.24
N ALA A 546 -9.73 0.15 3.04
CA ALA A 546 -10.51 1.17 2.34
C ALA A 546 -11.90 0.66 1.97
N ALA A 547 -12.01 -0.59 1.48
CA ALA A 547 -13.29 -1.22 1.18
C ALA A 547 -14.19 -1.26 2.41
N ALA A 548 -13.68 -1.66 3.57
CA ALA A 548 -14.42 -1.72 4.82
C ALA A 548 -14.96 -0.34 5.26
N PHE A 549 -14.15 0.71 5.17
CA PHE A 549 -14.61 2.07 5.45
C PHE A 549 -15.69 2.54 4.48
N LEU A 550 -15.61 2.21 3.21
CA LEU A 550 -16.60 2.57 2.20
C LEU A 550 -17.98 1.93 2.43
N THR A 551 -18.06 0.82 3.16
CA THR A 551 -19.34 0.16 3.49
C THR A 551 -20.09 0.84 4.63
N ILE A 552 -19.46 1.74 5.38
CA ILE A 552 -20.09 2.43 6.52
C ILE A 552 -21.00 3.54 6.00
N LYS A 553 -22.30 3.38 6.24
CA LYS A 553 -23.36 4.31 5.83
C LYS A 553 -23.97 5.03 7.02
N ARG A 554 -24.40 6.26 6.78
CA ARG A 554 -25.18 7.04 7.75
C ARG A 554 -26.66 6.66 7.63
N GLY A 555 -27.26 6.27 8.72
CA GLY A 555 -28.69 5.99 8.83
C GLY A 555 -29.36 6.87 9.87
N ALA A 556 -30.68 6.73 10.00
CA ALA A 556 -31.47 7.32 11.07
C ALA A 556 -32.25 6.22 11.77
N THR A 557 -32.35 6.29 13.09
CA THR A 557 -33.25 5.44 13.90
C THR A 557 -34.70 5.85 13.66
N ALA A 558 -35.64 5.03 14.08
CA ALA A 558 -37.08 5.36 14.04
C ALA A 558 -37.39 6.68 14.80
N SER A 559 -36.57 7.05 15.75
CA SER A 559 -36.68 8.32 16.50
C SER A 559 -35.95 9.50 15.83
N GLY A 560 -35.40 9.32 14.61
CA GLY A 560 -34.68 10.37 13.85
C GLY A 560 -33.24 10.64 14.32
N GLN A 561 -32.70 9.85 15.23
CA GLN A 561 -31.32 10.02 15.69
C GLN A 561 -30.35 9.40 14.65
N ILE A 562 -29.20 10.08 14.46
CA ILE A 562 -28.16 9.61 13.56
C ILE A 562 -27.55 8.31 14.10
N THR A 563 -27.45 7.32 13.26
CA THR A 563 -26.71 6.07 13.51
C THR A 563 -25.80 5.76 12.35
N TYR A 564 -24.78 4.93 12.61
CA TYR A 564 -23.91 4.41 11.57
C TYR A 564 -23.95 2.90 11.58
N SER A 565 -24.08 2.32 10.41
CA SER A 565 -24.06 0.88 10.20
C SER A 565 -23.26 0.56 8.95
N ALA A 566 -22.56 -0.54 8.95
CA ALA A 566 -22.22 -1.19 7.70
C ALA A 566 -23.52 -1.73 7.07
N SER A 567 -23.61 -1.79 5.76
CA SER A 567 -24.77 -2.37 5.07
C SER A 567 -25.02 -3.76 5.65
N ARG A 568 -26.12 -3.91 6.40
CA ARG A 568 -26.59 -5.20 6.88
C ARG A 568 -27.77 -5.63 6.05
N THR A 569 -27.58 -6.62 5.22
CA THR A 569 -28.62 -7.61 4.97
C THR A 569 -28.27 -8.81 5.85
N ASP A 570 -29.05 -9.02 6.84
CA ASP A 570 -29.24 -10.13 7.78
C ASP A 570 -28.19 -11.25 7.96
N ALA A 571 -26.94 -11.03 7.88
CA ALA A 571 -25.91 -11.86 8.52
C ALA A 571 -24.51 -11.43 8.10
N THR A 572 -23.81 -10.79 9.00
CA THR A 572 -22.36 -10.68 9.05
C THR A 572 -21.79 -9.29 8.82
N GLY A 573 -21.11 -8.81 9.84
CA GLY A 573 -20.41 -7.55 9.88
C GLY A 573 -19.18 -7.51 8.97
N HIS A 574 -19.17 -6.67 7.97
CA HIS A 574 -18.11 -6.63 6.96
C HIS A 574 -17.26 -5.36 7.01
N ALA A 575 -17.43 -4.57 8.03
CA ALA A 575 -16.56 -3.45 8.35
C ALA A 575 -15.61 -3.77 9.52
N ASP A 576 -15.38 -5.06 9.83
CA ASP A 576 -14.67 -5.49 11.03
C ASP A 576 -13.29 -4.83 11.15
N VAL A 577 -12.53 -4.76 10.05
CA VAL A 577 -11.24 -4.06 10.06
C VAL A 577 -11.39 -2.56 10.26
N ALA A 578 -12.43 -1.92 9.71
CA ALA A 578 -12.69 -0.50 9.94
C ALA A 578 -13.13 -0.25 11.39
N TRP A 579 -13.97 -1.11 11.98
CA TRP A 579 -14.34 -1.04 13.39
C TRP A 579 -13.12 -1.29 14.28
N ALA A 580 -12.30 -2.29 13.98
CA ALA A 580 -11.05 -2.51 14.73
C ALA A 580 -10.12 -1.29 14.68
N VAL A 581 -9.96 -0.62 13.53
CA VAL A 581 -9.21 0.64 13.44
C VAL A 581 -9.84 1.71 14.32
N MET A 582 -11.18 1.85 14.28
CA MET A 582 -11.89 2.81 15.12
C MET A 582 -11.75 2.49 16.61
N HIS A 583 -11.68 1.22 17.02
CA HIS A 583 -11.44 0.83 18.41
C HIS A 583 -10.03 1.23 18.87
N ALA A 584 -9.01 1.10 18.04
CA ALA A 584 -7.67 1.60 18.33
C ALA A 584 -7.69 3.15 18.48
N LEU A 585 -8.34 3.85 17.52
CA LEU A 585 -8.47 5.31 17.54
C LEU A 585 -9.39 5.83 18.65
N ALA A 586 -10.16 4.97 19.32
CA ALA A 586 -10.99 5.38 20.48
C ALA A 586 -10.16 6.08 21.56
N HIS A 587 -8.89 5.76 21.68
CA HIS A 587 -7.96 6.37 22.63
C HIS A 587 -7.56 7.81 22.25
N GLU A 588 -7.64 8.18 20.96
CA GLU A 588 -7.32 9.54 20.48
C GLU A 588 -8.43 10.53 20.89
N PRO A 589 -8.10 11.67 21.48
CA PRO A 589 -9.08 12.72 21.76
C PRO A 589 -9.51 13.43 20.47
N LEU A 590 -10.80 13.72 20.33
CA LEU A 590 -11.38 14.48 19.20
C LEU A 590 -10.77 15.89 19.01
N ASN A 591 -10.20 16.48 20.05
CA ASN A 591 -9.66 17.84 19.99
C ASN A 591 -8.24 17.91 20.57
N THR A 592 -7.24 17.82 19.70
CA THR A 592 -5.82 17.88 20.08
C THR A 592 -5.39 19.24 20.65
N ASN A 593 -6.14 20.32 20.39
CA ASN A 593 -5.84 21.65 20.94
C ASN A 593 -6.14 21.76 22.46
N LYS A 594 -7.02 20.92 23.00
CA LYS A 594 -7.26 20.86 24.44
C LYS A 594 -6.09 20.25 25.24
N ARG A 595 -5.29 19.34 24.64
CA ARG A 595 -4.10 18.77 25.28
C ARG A 595 -3.00 19.82 25.53
N ARG A 596 -2.84 20.81 24.65
CA ARG A 596 -1.84 21.87 24.84
C ARG A 596 -2.18 22.82 25.98
N ARG A 597 -3.48 23.07 26.27
CA ARG A 597 -3.91 23.96 27.37
C ARG A 597 -3.82 23.30 28.75
N SER A 598 -4.01 21.97 28.85
CA SER A 598 -3.95 21.30 30.17
C SER A 598 -2.52 21.09 30.69
N ARG A 599 -1.49 21.11 29.83
CA ARG A 599 -0.08 21.05 30.26
C ARG A 599 0.44 22.38 30.80
N TYR A 600 -0.11 23.53 30.37
CA TYR A 600 0.29 24.85 30.85
C TYR A 600 -0.42 25.24 32.15
N SER A 601 -1.64 24.79 32.40
CA SER A 601 -2.39 25.13 33.65
C SER A 601 -1.88 24.42 34.90
N THR A 602 -1.15 23.29 34.73
CA THR A 602 -0.60 22.53 35.87
C THR A 602 0.74 23.10 36.37
N LEU A 603 1.42 23.93 35.58
CA LEU A 603 2.69 24.57 35.98
C LEU A 603 2.50 25.91 36.67
N GLU A 604 1.36 26.60 36.48
CA GLU A 604 1.08 27.89 37.14
C GLU A 604 0.48 27.77 38.56
N GLN A 605 -0.05 26.59 38.96
CA GLN A 605 -0.58 26.36 40.30
C GLN A 605 0.46 25.95 41.36
N GLY A 606 1.75 25.84 40.96
CA GLY A 606 2.82 25.39 41.84
C GLY A 606 3.61 26.46 42.58
N SER A 607 3.33 27.75 42.43
CA SER A 607 4.16 28.80 43.03
C SER A 607 3.42 30.01 43.63
N HIS A 608 2.36 29.82 44.37
CA HIS A 608 1.92 30.89 45.33
C HIS A 608 1.18 30.25 46.50
N GLY A 609 1.97 29.89 47.48
CA GLY A 609 1.50 29.64 48.85
C GLY A 609 1.63 30.91 49.69
N ARG A 610 0.50 31.29 50.31
CA ARG A 610 0.36 32.17 51.49
C ARG A 610 0.55 33.69 51.31
N ALA A 611 -0.55 34.40 51.30
CA ALA A 611 -0.78 35.52 52.21
C ALA A 611 -2.26 35.94 52.22
N ASN A 612 -2.84 35.82 53.37
CA ASN A 612 -3.96 36.45 54.07
C ASN A 612 -5.02 37.36 53.39
N ALA A 613 -6.21 37.01 53.78
CA ALA A 613 -7.47 37.71 53.81
C ALA A 613 -7.47 39.26 53.90
N ALA A 614 -8.35 39.88 53.16
CA ALA A 614 -9.44 40.80 53.69
C ALA A 614 -10.18 41.46 52.51
N THR A 615 -11.49 41.27 52.53
CA THR A 615 -12.61 42.21 52.23
C THR A 615 -12.52 43.18 51.05
N SER A 616 -13.44 43.05 50.14
CA SER A 616 -14.56 43.98 49.84
C SER A 616 -14.90 43.96 48.34
N GLY A 617 -16.17 44.00 48.05
CA GLY A 617 -16.75 43.89 46.72
C GLY A 617 -16.58 45.18 45.91
N ALA A 618 -16.61 45.00 44.63
CA ALA A 618 -17.10 45.97 43.65
C ALA A 618 -17.33 45.32 42.30
N THR A 619 -18.53 45.41 41.88
CA THR A 619 -19.03 45.18 40.52
C THR A 619 -18.36 46.15 39.54
N ILE A 620 -17.78 45.69 38.45
CA ILE A 620 -17.52 46.52 37.26
C ILE A 620 -17.75 45.75 35.97
N GLN A 621 -18.56 46.38 35.14
CA GLN A 621 -19.00 46.02 33.81
C GLN A 621 -17.88 45.97 32.78
N ALA A 622 -18.08 45.09 31.78
CA ALA A 622 -17.32 45.03 30.55
C ALA A 622 -17.47 46.32 29.71
N ARG A 623 -16.37 46.81 29.18
CA ARG A 623 -16.32 47.62 27.96
C ARG A 623 -15.08 47.26 27.13
N ALA A 624 -15.36 46.88 25.89
CA ALA A 624 -14.38 46.75 24.84
C ALA A 624 -13.83 48.10 24.40
N CYS A 625 -12.54 48.22 24.16
CA CYS A 625 -11.96 49.28 23.32
C CYS A 625 -10.78 48.76 22.49
N LEU A 626 -10.98 48.79 21.20
CA LEU A 626 -9.89 48.80 20.19
C LEU A 626 -9.01 50.05 20.40
N HIS A 627 -7.68 49.87 20.31
CA HIS A 627 -6.79 50.99 20.00
C HIS A 627 -5.68 50.55 19.05
N VAL A 628 -5.74 51.14 17.87
CA VAL A 628 -4.67 51.22 16.86
C VAL A 628 -3.84 52.50 17.18
N ARG A 629 -2.53 52.39 17.18
CA ARG A 629 -1.53 53.47 16.92
C ARG A 629 -0.30 52.76 16.41
N GLY A 630 0.32 53.01 15.30
CA GLY A 630 0.57 54.17 14.45
C GLY A 630 1.68 55.12 14.90
N THR A 631 2.95 54.92 14.50
CA THR A 631 4.00 55.93 14.29
C THR A 631 5.08 55.22 13.41
N GLY A 632 5.60 55.73 12.32
CA GLY A 632 5.71 57.02 11.73
C GLY A 632 7.21 57.35 11.50
N ILE A 633 7.55 57.96 10.36
CA ILE A 633 8.80 58.61 9.95
C ILE A 633 9.79 57.70 9.20
N GLY A 634 10.28 57.96 7.96
CA GLY A 634 10.09 59.04 7.02
C GLY A 634 11.27 59.04 6.02
N THR A 635 11.02 59.69 4.86
CA THR A 635 12.01 60.22 3.87
C THR A 635 12.71 59.22 2.97
N GLY A 636 12.78 59.35 1.66
CA GLY A 636 12.46 60.36 0.73
C GLY A 636 12.82 59.94 -0.73
N GLN A 637 12.10 60.52 -1.65
CA GLN A 637 12.48 60.98 -3.01
C GLN A 637 13.19 60.01 -3.99
N GLN A 638 12.94 59.87 -5.28
CA GLN A 638 12.18 60.67 -6.30
C GLN A 638 12.26 59.91 -7.64
N HIS A 639 11.28 60.25 -8.54
CA HIS A 639 11.26 60.16 -10.00
C HIS A 639 11.22 58.80 -10.67
N GLY A 640 10.39 58.50 -11.64
CA GLY A 640 9.58 59.28 -12.52
C GLY A 640 8.78 58.43 -13.49
N ARG A 641 7.63 58.99 -13.84
CA ARG A 641 6.88 58.96 -15.13
C ARG A 641 6.28 57.66 -15.69
N VAL A 642 5.01 57.66 -15.64
CA VAL A 642 3.82 57.23 -16.42
C VAL A 642 3.94 57.62 -17.93
N PRO A 643 3.20 57.08 -18.94
CA PRO A 643 1.77 56.78 -18.98
C PRO A 643 1.41 55.48 -19.72
N GLY A 644 0.26 54.85 -19.64
CA GLY A 644 -1.11 55.25 -19.72
C GLY A 644 -1.90 54.46 -20.74
N ARG A 645 -3.10 53.98 -20.44
CA ARG A 645 -4.38 53.97 -21.13
C ARG A 645 -5.31 52.89 -20.61
N VAL A 646 -6.20 53.16 -19.84
CA VAL A 646 -7.66 53.39 -19.79
C VAL A 646 -8.47 52.97 -21.03
N ARG A 647 -9.45 52.14 -20.79
CA ARG A 647 -10.83 52.08 -21.29
C ARG A 647 -11.59 51.01 -20.53
N GLN A 648 -12.39 51.34 -19.60
CA GLN A 648 -13.80 51.78 -19.52
C GLN A 648 -14.81 50.86 -20.20
N ARG A 649 -15.62 50.21 -19.32
CA ARG A 649 -17.08 50.10 -19.19
C ARG A 649 -17.90 49.75 -20.44
N ARG A 650 -18.78 48.74 -20.29
CA ARG A 650 -20.24 48.93 -20.36
C ARG A 650 -21.02 47.84 -19.64
N ARG A 651 -21.88 48.32 -18.75
CA ARG A 651 -23.10 47.64 -18.23
C ARG A 651 -24.19 47.79 -19.30
N ALA A 652 -25.07 46.82 -19.44
CA ALA A 652 -26.46 46.99 -19.87
C ALA A 652 -27.27 45.79 -19.32
N HIS A 653 -28.12 46.05 -18.61
CA HIS A 653 -29.46 45.99 -18.06
C HIS A 653 -30.48 45.31 -19.00
N LEU A 654 -31.31 44.39 -18.36
CA LEU A 654 -32.78 44.28 -18.45
C LEU A 654 -33.42 43.92 -19.79
N HIS A 655 -34.16 42.76 -19.79
CA HIS A 655 -35.63 42.77 -19.85
C HIS A 655 -36.16 41.32 -19.85
N ALA A 656 -37.06 41.03 -18.93
CA ALA A 656 -38.14 40.07 -19.10
C ALA A 656 -39.35 40.83 -19.66
N PRO A 657 -40.22 40.26 -20.43
CA PRO A 657 -41.54 39.85 -19.96
C PRO A 657 -42.00 38.53 -20.61
N GLY A 658 -42.98 37.80 -20.24
CA GLY A 658 -44.28 38.03 -19.67
C GLY A 658 -45.15 36.81 -20.02
N VAL A 659 -45.93 36.43 -19.11
CA VAL A 659 -47.04 35.49 -19.01
C VAL A 659 -47.98 35.48 -20.25
N THR A 660 -48.45 34.28 -20.67
CA THR A 660 -49.89 34.08 -21.00
C THR A 660 -50.30 32.60 -20.81
N HIS A 661 -51.41 32.45 -20.16
CA HIS A 661 -52.26 31.30 -19.92
C HIS A 661 -52.91 30.73 -21.20
N ARG A 662 -53.24 29.42 -21.17
CA ARG A 662 -54.54 28.74 -21.39
C ARG A 662 -54.31 27.22 -21.42
N ALA A 663 -54.81 26.40 -20.50
CA ALA A 663 -56.20 25.93 -20.28
C ALA A 663 -56.72 25.03 -21.39
N GLY A 664 -57.08 23.81 -20.99
CA GLY A 664 -58.04 22.97 -21.71
C GLY A 664 -57.77 21.49 -21.57
N GLN A 665 -58.35 20.83 -20.52
CA GLN A 665 -59.38 19.80 -20.60
C GLN A 665 -58.92 18.49 -21.25
N ALA A 666 -59.06 17.35 -20.69
CA ALA A 666 -59.96 16.61 -19.81
C ALA A 666 -60.13 15.19 -20.37
N ALA A 667 -60.14 14.23 -19.47
CA ALA A 667 -60.87 12.97 -19.43
C ALA A 667 -60.52 11.91 -20.51
N THR A 668 -60.30 10.66 -20.16
CA THR A 668 -61.27 9.73 -19.52
C THR A 668 -60.57 8.44 -19.09
N ARG A 669 -61.11 7.88 -18.05
CA ARG A 669 -60.93 6.54 -17.48
C ARG A 669 -61.19 5.44 -18.49
N GLU A 670 -60.46 4.31 -18.37
CA GLU A 670 -61.17 3.01 -18.37
C GLU A 670 -60.40 1.92 -17.60
N ARG A 671 -61.18 1.10 -16.95
CA ARG A 671 -60.87 0.07 -15.95
C ARG A 671 -60.53 -1.25 -16.63
N ALA A 672 -59.83 -2.07 -15.85
CA ALA A 672 -59.53 -3.50 -15.98
C ALA A 672 -60.77 -4.38 -16.40
N PRO A 673 -60.50 -5.67 -16.77
CA PRO A 673 -60.80 -6.71 -15.76
C PRO A 673 -59.77 -7.87 -15.66
N ARG A 674 -59.79 -8.44 -14.45
CA ARG A 674 -59.23 -9.72 -14.05
C ARG A 674 -59.84 -10.90 -14.81
N ARG A 675 -59.07 -11.95 -15.11
CA ARG A 675 -59.54 -13.33 -15.05
C ARG A 675 -58.49 -14.32 -14.57
N HIS A 676 -58.86 -15.06 -13.57
CA HIS A 676 -58.28 -16.30 -13.08
C HIS A 676 -58.39 -17.43 -14.12
N SER A 677 -57.39 -18.34 -14.16
CA SER A 677 -57.67 -19.78 -14.26
C SER A 677 -56.46 -20.57 -13.73
N GLN A 678 -56.78 -21.35 -12.69
CA GLN A 678 -56.04 -22.50 -12.20
C GLN A 678 -56.08 -23.62 -13.24
N VAL A 679 -54.99 -24.39 -13.39
CA VAL A 679 -55.04 -25.85 -13.61
C VAL A 679 -53.71 -26.43 -13.13
N GLN A 680 -53.75 -27.10 -12.04
CA GLN A 680 -53.42 -28.46 -11.63
C GLN A 680 -52.12 -29.10 -12.15
N ALA A 681 -51.45 -29.66 -11.15
CA ALA A 681 -50.27 -30.52 -11.14
C ALA A 681 -50.60 -31.94 -11.70
N GLN A 682 -49.62 -32.65 -12.17
CA GLN A 682 -48.98 -33.81 -11.57
C GLN A 682 -48.08 -34.58 -12.58
N PRO A 683 -47.27 -35.55 -12.14
CA PRO A 683 -45.90 -35.76 -12.59
C PRO A 683 -45.73 -37.06 -13.39
N VAL A 684 -44.61 -37.24 -14.11
CA VAL A 684 -44.09 -38.59 -14.46
C VAL A 684 -42.58 -38.57 -14.53
N ALA A 685 -42.00 -39.58 -13.89
CA ALA A 685 -40.64 -39.99 -13.81
C ALA A 685 -40.09 -40.50 -15.17
N ALA A 686 -38.81 -40.28 -15.37
CA ALA A 686 -37.79 -41.25 -15.73
C ALA A 686 -36.41 -40.55 -15.67
#